data_50e6243a4622ad7b43e829ede2575545
#
_entry.id   50e6243a4622ad7b43e829ede2575545
#
_cell.length_a   1.000
_cell.length_b   1.000
_cell.length_c   1.000
_cell.angle_alpha   90.00
_cell.angle_beta   90.00
_cell.angle_gamma   90.00
#
_symmetry.space_group_name_H-M   'P 1'
#
loop_
_entity.id
_entity.type
_entity.pdbx_description
1 polymer ?
#
loop_
_entity_poly.entity_id
_entity_poly.type
_entity_poly.pdbx_seq_one_letter_code
_entity_poly.pdbx_strand_id
1 'polypeptide(L)'
;MAAGHPPPSTTAGLSPFTPVPTDTEAWVRLLQRACQKETETGFQDVRGRAERYADFVLRCLREPPPDLSGAERHRLTEPLRRFGGYRDLAVPARRSVVIALRRTLESLRRTQRSPLPVAPPRLRLAEGADRDASGPGRCLAPETPLADLSGIGVKTAARLATMGLLVARDLVHHYPRDYLDYAHLVRIGDLEEGRTATIVATVQRSASYTSTRNRHLSVLDLQLRDVTGSVRVARFFAGRRFASTGWLKAQQRAFPVGATVAVSGLVKPGARGLTFADPLIEVLEGPAGTVRSPEIGRLVPVYPLTEGLTADRLRRCIATVLPSVGGWPDPIDAPVRERLDLPPRHEALQQMHRPSCRDSLARARRRLVLEELLLLQLGLGLRRLRLQRRDAMPLVLAERETDLLARFRALLPFPLTAAQERVLGEIRADLRRSRPMARLLQGDVGCGKTVVAVAAVLSAIGGGAQAALMVPTEVLAEQHFRRITDWMAQLHVSCALLTGSTPARRRRQLLTDLANGQLQLLVGTHALLEDPVRFARLGLVVVDEQHRFGVRQRDRLLAKGSHPHLLTMTATPIPRTLALTLHGDLDVSVIDTLPPGRRPVTTRVLKASQRERAWRLVRREVAEGRRAYVVLPLVEESETLEVRSAVEEHRRLCREEFPDIGVGLLHGRLSAEDKLTAIEAFASGRTQVLVSTTVVEVGVDVPQASVMVIDHAERFGLAQLHQLRGRVGRGADASHCLLIDSSGQAIARQRLEVLAGSSDGFEIAEMDLRLRGPGQVLGTRQSGLPDLALASLSEDGPLLEEARGEARRILNEDPLLERHPRLRGALAEGGSRPVAAARLN
;
A
#
# COMPACT_ATOMS: atom_id res chain seq x y z
N MET A 1 77.08 -13.81 47.23
CA MET A 1 76.10 -13.35 48.22
C MET A 1 74.70 -13.49 47.56
N ALA A 2 73.87 -14.23 48.23
CA ALA A 2 72.65 -14.82 47.79
C ALA A 2 71.58 -13.88 47.25
N ALA A 3 71.02 -14.22 46.10
CA ALA A 3 69.78 -13.70 45.64
C ALA A 3 68.73 -14.79 45.78
N GLY A 4 67.73 -14.55 46.66
CA GLY A 4 66.60 -15.42 46.86
C GLY A 4 65.60 -15.39 45.73
N HIS A 5 65.22 -16.59 45.27
CA HIS A 5 64.04 -16.79 44.40
C HIS A 5 62.75 -16.81 45.28
N PRO A 6 61.64 -16.17 44.82
CA PRO A 6 60.34 -16.45 45.42
C PRO A 6 59.71 -17.72 44.80
N PRO A 7 58.86 -18.46 45.56
CA PRO A 7 58.25 -19.70 45.10
C PRO A 7 57.12 -19.50 44.11
N PRO A 8 56.78 -20.51 43.28
CA PRO A 8 55.69 -20.41 42.31
C PRO A 8 54.33 -20.53 43.00
N SER A 9 53.44 -19.57 42.82
CA SER A 9 52.07 -19.63 43.25
C SER A 9 51.25 -20.54 42.30
N THR A 10 51.08 -21.78 42.75
CA THR A 10 50.11 -22.74 42.22
C THR A 10 48.74 -22.46 42.84
N THR A 11 47.86 -21.82 42.09
CA THR A 11 46.40 -22.01 42.27
C THR A 11 45.73 -21.92 40.91
N ALA A 12 45.88 -22.99 40.12
CA ALA A 12 44.97 -23.26 39.02
C ALA A 12 43.64 -23.72 39.64
N GLY A 13 42.72 -22.80 39.86
CA GLY A 13 41.33 -23.07 40.19
C GLY A 13 40.69 -23.83 39.05
N LEU A 14 40.51 -25.14 39.20
CA LEU A 14 39.73 -25.98 38.32
C LEU A 14 38.29 -25.45 38.29
N SER A 15 37.91 -24.81 37.20
CA SER A 15 36.52 -24.42 36.94
C SER A 15 35.64 -25.66 37.02
N PRO A 16 34.57 -25.67 37.84
CA PRO A 16 33.66 -26.81 37.99
C PRO A 16 32.84 -27.08 36.70
N PHE A 17 32.98 -26.26 35.70
CA PHE A 17 32.23 -26.36 34.42
C PHE A 17 33.01 -27.16 33.39
N THR A 18 32.28 -28.02 32.68
CA THR A 18 32.83 -28.69 31.47
C THR A 18 33.25 -27.65 30.46
N PRO A 19 34.52 -27.62 30.02
CA PRO A 19 34.97 -26.63 29.04
C PRO A 19 34.20 -26.83 27.72
N VAL A 20 33.79 -25.71 27.10
CA VAL A 20 33.12 -25.72 25.78
C VAL A 20 34.19 -26.02 24.73
N PRO A 21 34.07 -27.08 23.92
CA PRO A 21 35.02 -27.38 22.87
C PRO A 21 35.11 -26.24 21.83
N THR A 22 36.29 -25.93 21.39
CA THR A 22 36.56 -24.93 20.34
C THR A 22 36.41 -25.50 18.93
N ASP A 23 36.38 -26.85 18.80
CA ASP A 23 36.12 -27.56 17.55
C ASP A 23 34.61 -27.80 17.38
N THR A 24 34.08 -27.46 16.21
CA THR A 24 32.65 -27.57 15.92
C THR A 24 32.11 -29.00 15.98
N GLU A 25 32.85 -30.02 15.56
CA GLU A 25 32.36 -31.40 15.63
C GLU A 25 32.26 -31.90 17.08
N ALA A 26 33.25 -31.61 17.93
CA ALA A 26 33.23 -31.93 19.33
C ALA A 26 32.13 -31.17 20.09
N TRP A 27 31.91 -29.88 19.72
CA TRP A 27 30.88 -29.03 20.29
C TRP A 27 29.47 -29.54 19.93
N VAL A 28 29.23 -29.88 18.64
CA VAL A 28 27.95 -30.47 18.19
C VAL A 28 27.68 -31.79 18.91
N ARG A 29 28.68 -32.69 19.01
CA ARG A 29 28.53 -33.96 19.73
C ARG A 29 28.21 -33.76 21.21
N LEU A 30 28.81 -32.78 21.87
CA LEU A 30 28.56 -32.44 23.27
C LEU A 30 27.11 -32.01 23.47
N LEU A 31 26.60 -31.09 22.66
CA LEU A 31 25.21 -30.64 22.69
C LEU A 31 24.22 -31.74 22.33
N GLN A 32 24.53 -32.62 21.38
CA GLN A 32 23.67 -33.75 21.01
C GLN A 32 23.54 -34.74 22.19
N ARG A 33 24.62 -35.04 22.91
CA ARG A 33 24.58 -35.88 24.13
C ARG A 33 23.74 -35.23 25.23
N ALA A 34 23.84 -33.93 25.42
CA ALA A 34 23.02 -33.21 26.39
C ALA A 34 21.52 -33.24 25.99
N CYS A 35 21.19 -33.03 24.73
CA CYS A 35 19.81 -33.16 24.21
C CYS A 35 19.26 -34.58 24.36
N GLN A 36 20.10 -35.60 24.17
CA GLN A 36 19.72 -37.01 24.35
C GLN A 36 19.36 -37.26 25.80
N LYS A 37 20.23 -36.86 26.76
CA LYS A 37 19.99 -37.03 28.18
C LYS A 37 18.73 -36.32 28.67
N GLU A 38 18.45 -35.11 28.18
CA GLU A 38 17.23 -34.35 28.48
C GLU A 38 15.99 -35.07 27.94
N THR A 39 16.10 -35.73 26.78
CA THR A 39 15.02 -36.52 26.21
C THR A 39 14.74 -37.78 27.03
N GLU A 40 15.78 -38.48 27.49
CA GLU A 40 15.70 -39.69 28.33
C GLU A 40 15.10 -39.40 29.71
N THR A 41 15.28 -38.19 30.23
CA THR A 41 14.73 -37.74 31.52
C THR A 41 13.36 -37.07 31.42
N GLY A 42 12.71 -37.09 30.26
CA GLY A 42 11.37 -36.60 30.06
C GLY A 42 11.26 -35.07 30.05
N PHE A 43 12.28 -34.34 29.59
CA PHE A 43 12.31 -32.89 29.47
C PHE A 43 12.11 -32.11 30.77
N GLN A 44 12.79 -32.55 31.83
CA GLN A 44 12.68 -32.00 33.20
C GLN A 44 13.72 -30.92 33.53
N ASP A 45 14.48 -30.37 32.56
CA ASP A 45 15.63 -29.49 32.77
C ASP A 45 16.64 -30.14 33.73
N VAL A 46 17.12 -31.30 33.31
CA VAL A 46 17.94 -32.18 34.15
C VAL A 46 19.17 -31.46 34.74
N ARG A 47 19.43 -31.71 36.01
CA ARG A 47 20.61 -31.12 36.67
C ARG A 47 21.84 -31.98 36.34
N GLY A 48 22.83 -31.37 35.67
CA GLY A 48 24.16 -31.96 35.49
C GLY A 48 25.01 -31.84 36.77
N ARG A 49 26.31 -32.13 36.67
CA ARG A 49 27.22 -32.02 37.80
C ARG A 49 27.40 -30.60 38.32
N ALA A 50 27.46 -29.61 37.41
CA ALA A 50 27.72 -28.20 37.73
C ALA A 50 26.55 -27.28 37.46
N GLU A 51 25.74 -27.56 36.46
CA GLU A 51 24.65 -26.67 35.98
C GLU A 51 23.45 -27.46 35.45
N ARG A 52 22.28 -26.80 35.26
CA ARG A 52 21.12 -27.41 34.66
C ARG A 52 21.25 -27.45 33.14
N TYR A 53 20.47 -28.32 32.49
CA TYR A 53 20.50 -28.52 31.05
C TYR A 53 20.29 -27.20 30.27
N ALA A 54 19.29 -26.38 30.64
CA ALA A 54 19.02 -25.11 29.98
C ALA A 54 20.22 -24.13 30.06
N ASP A 55 20.85 -24.01 31.25
CA ASP A 55 22.01 -23.12 31.44
C ASP A 55 23.21 -23.60 30.64
N PHE A 56 23.44 -24.91 30.63
CA PHE A 56 24.50 -25.54 29.86
C PHE A 56 24.35 -25.25 28.37
N VAL A 57 23.12 -25.45 27.80
CA VAL A 57 22.84 -25.18 26.38
C VAL A 57 23.00 -23.69 26.08
N LEU A 58 22.46 -22.79 26.91
CA LEU A 58 22.60 -21.34 26.73
C LEU A 58 24.07 -20.90 26.73
N ARG A 59 24.88 -21.42 27.60
CA ARG A 59 26.33 -21.12 27.64
C ARG A 59 27.01 -21.58 26.37
N CYS A 60 26.76 -22.81 25.90
CA CYS A 60 27.33 -23.34 24.68
C CYS A 60 26.85 -22.55 23.42
N LEU A 61 25.62 -22.07 23.39
CA LEU A 61 25.07 -21.29 22.25
C LEU A 61 25.55 -19.84 22.24
N ARG A 62 25.90 -19.27 23.40
CA ARG A 62 26.49 -17.92 23.51
C ARG A 62 27.95 -17.85 23.08
N GLU A 63 28.70 -18.94 23.27
CA GLU A 63 30.11 -19.08 22.90
C GLU A 63 30.28 -20.20 21.89
N PRO A 64 29.78 -19.98 20.62
CA PRO A 64 29.93 -20.99 19.61
C PRO A 64 31.38 -21.07 19.11
N PRO A 65 31.82 -22.21 18.56
CA PRO A 65 33.16 -22.39 18.02
C PRO A 65 33.56 -21.31 16.99
N PRO A 66 34.85 -20.90 16.98
CA PRO A 66 35.33 -19.83 16.11
C PRO A 66 35.30 -20.18 14.60
N ASP A 67 35.34 -21.46 14.24
CA ASP A 67 35.32 -22.02 12.89
C ASP A 67 33.94 -22.00 12.23
N LEU A 68 32.86 -21.65 12.95
CA LEU A 68 31.55 -21.47 12.36
C LEU A 68 31.48 -20.18 11.49
N SER A 69 30.96 -20.32 10.26
CA SER A 69 30.68 -19.19 9.36
C SER A 69 29.59 -18.25 9.91
N GLY A 70 29.51 -17.03 9.40
CA GLY A 70 28.48 -16.06 9.80
C GLY A 70 27.04 -16.57 9.58
N ALA A 71 26.80 -17.32 8.50
CA ALA A 71 25.50 -17.93 8.21
C ALA A 71 25.16 -19.06 9.21
N GLU A 72 26.14 -19.85 9.63
CA GLU A 72 25.95 -20.90 10.62
C GLU A 72 25.73 -20.33 12.01
N ARG A 73 26.43 -19.27 12.41
CA ARG A 73 26.18 -18.53 13.64
C ARG A 73 24.78 -17.91 13.65
N HIS A 74 24.30 -17.39 12.52
CA HIS A 74 22.95 -16.85 12.40
C HIS A 74 21.88 -17.93 12.66
N ARG A 75 22.09 -19.18 12.26
CA ARG A 75 21.17 -20.29 12.54
C ARG A 75 21.05 -20.63 14.03
N LEU A 76 22.00 -20.21 14.87
CA LEU A 76 21.97 -20.42 16.31
C LEU A 76 21.16 -19.36 17.07
N THR A 77 20.80 -18.23 16.43
CA THR A 77 20.08 -17.13 17.10
C THR A 77 18.69 -17.54 17.59
N GLU A 78 17.95 -18.31 16.79
CA GLU A 78 16.62 -18.77 17.16
C GLU A 78 16.65 -19.82 18.29
N PRO A 79 17.51 -20.86 18.26
CA PRO A 79 17.74 -21.72 19.42
C PRO A 79 18.14 -20.96 20.69
N LEU A 80 19.06 -20.00 20.59
CA LEU A 80 19.47 -19.16 21.72
C LEU A 80 18.28 -18.43 22.35
N ARG A 81 17.43 -17.81 21.54
CA ARG A 81 16.23 -17.11 22.00
C ARG A 81 15.24 -18.05 22.70
N ARG A 82 15.00 -19.21 22.12
CA ARG A 82 14.04 -20.20 22.68
C ARG A 82 14.51 -20.81 24.01
N PHE A 83 15.81 -21.02 24.19
CA PHE A 83 16.35 -21.53 25.43
C PHE A 83 16.34 -20.51 26.55
N GLY A 84 16.28 -19.21 26.28
CA GLY A 84 16.17 -18.14 27.26
C GLY A 84 14.97 -18.28 28.22
N GLY A 85 13.87 -18.87 27.73
CA GLY A 85 12.66 -19.14 28.56
C GLY A 85 12.37 -20.63 28.76
N TYR A 86 13.33 -21.53 28.55
CA TYR A 86 13.09 -22.98 28.53
C TYR A 86 12.48 -23.49 29.84
N ARG A 87 12.84 -22.94 30.99
CA ARG A 87 12.38 -23.34 32.32
C ARG A 87 10.91 -23.06 32.56
N ASP A 88 10.38 -22.02 31.94
CA ASP A 88 9.00 -21.57 32.12
C ASP A 88 8.03 -22.30 31.19
N LEU A 89 8.56 -23.12 30.28
CA LEU A 89 7.77 -23.87 29.33
C LEU A 89 7.18 -25.14 29.91
N ALA A 90 5.97 -25.50 29.51
CA ALA A 90 5.37 -26.80 29.74
C ALA A 90 6.14 -27.91 28.99
N VAL A 91 6.14 -29.15 29.51
CA VAL A 91 6.88 -30.30 28.96
C VAL A 91 6.71 -30.51 27.44
N PRO A 92 5.49 -30.39 26.83
CA PRO A 92 5.35 -30.51 25.38
C PRO A 92 6.09 -29.43 24.60
N ALA A 93 6.12 -28.18 25.12
CA ALA A 93 6.85 -27.09 24.54
C ALA A 93 8.37 -27.25 24.67
N ARG A 94 8.87 -27.73 25.84
CA ARG A 94 10.28 -28.09 26.03
C ARG A 94 10.74 -29.14 25.03
N ARG A 95 9.93 -30.18 24.81
CA ARG A 95 10.16 -31.21 23.79
C ARG A 95 10.37 -30.61 22.41
N SER A 96 9.50 -29.66 22.02
CA SER A 96 9.60 -28.99 20.72
C SER A 96 10.89 -28.18 20.57
N VAL A 97 11.32 -27.48 21.61
CA VAL A 97 12.57 -26.71 21.65
C VAL A 97 13.80 -27.60 21.50
N VAL A 98 13.84 -28.75 22.24
CA VAL A 98 14.94 -29.72 22.14
C VAL A 98 15.01 -30.35 20.75
N ILE A 99 13.85 -30.71 20.14
CA ILE A 99 13.80 -31.25 18.77
C ILE A 99 14.32 -30.21 17.76
N ALA A 100 13.94 -28.95 17.91
CA ALA A 100 14.41 -27.87 17.03
C ALA A 100 15.94 -27.70 17.13
N LEU A 101 16.51 -27.70 18.36
CA LEU A 101 17.96 -27.65 18.56
C LEU A 101 18.66 -28.85 17.91
N ARG A 102 18.16 -30.05 18.11
CA ARG A 102 18.75 -31.27 17.50
C ARG A 102 18.79 -31.18 15.98
N ARG A 103 17.72 -30.65 15.34
CA ARG A 103 17.68 -30.43 13.89
C ARG A 103 18.73 -29.41 13.45
N THR A 104 18.88 -28.30 14.17
CA THR A 104 19.90 -27.28 13.88
C THR A 104 21.31 -27.88 14.00
N LEU A 105 21.61 -28.63 15.07
CA LEU A 105 22.90 -29.29 15.27
C LEU A 105 23.20 -30.35 14.20
N GLU A 106 22.19 -31.07 13.74
CA GLU A 106 22.34 -32.05 12.65
C GLU A 106 22.59 -31.37 11.30
N SER A 107 21.96 -30.24 11.07
CA SER A 107 22.21 -29.37 9.90
C SER A 107 23.67 -28.88 9.90
N LEU A 108 24.19 -28.36 11.02
CA LEU A 108 25.58 -27.92 11.17
C LEU A 108 26.57 -29.07 10.93
N ARG A 109 26.30 -30.26 11.47
CA ARG A 109 27.15 -31.45 11.26
C ARG A 109 27.19 -31.89 9.79
N ARG A 110 26.08 -31.76 9.04
CA ARG A 110 26.04 -32.08 7.62
C ARG A 110 26.84 -31.09 6.79
N THR A 111 26.80 -29.80 7.15
CA THR A 111 27.56 -28.74 6.47
C THR A 111 29.07 -28.95 6.58
N GLN A 112 29.56 -29.43 7.75
CA GLN A 112 30.98 -29.67 7.97
C GLN A 112 31.54 -30.98 7.36
N ARG A 113 30.69 -31.96 7.08
CA ARG A 113 31.08 -33.21 6.39
C ARG A 113 31.09 -33.11 4.88
N SER A 114 30.60 -31.99 4.31
CA SER A 114 30.72 -31.73 2.90
C SER A 114 32.12 -31.20 2.58
N PRO A 115 32.86 -31.79 1.63
CA PRO A 115 34.03 -31.13 1.09
C PRO A 115 33.66 -29.75 0.59
N LEU A 116 34.62 -28.81 0.59
CA LEU A 116 34.47 -27.40 0.17
C LEU A 116 33.33 -27.19 -0.82
N PRO A 117 32.50 -26.15 -0.68
CA PRO A 117 31.36 -25.93 -1.56
C PRO A 117 31.83 -25.92 -2.99
N VAL A 118 31.69 -27.05 -3.66
CA VAL A 118 31.93 -27.16 -5.08
C VAL A 118 30.82 -26.31 -5.72
N ALA A 119 31.19 -25.19 -6.34
CA ALA A 119 30.26 -24.31 -7.00
C ALA A 119 29.28 -25.12 -7.88
N PRO A 120 27.98 -24.77 -7.87
CA PRO A 120 27.02 -25.46 -8.75
C PRO A 120 27.54 -25.36 -10.20
N PRO A 121 27.32 -26.40 -11.03
CA PRO A 121 27.73 -26.38 -12.42
C PRO A 121 27.08 -25.19 -13.12
N ARG A 122 27.88 -24.39 -13.85
CA ARG A 122 27.31 -23.29 -14.63
C ARG A 122 26.48 -23.85 -15.77
N LEU A 123 25.18 -23.55 -15.80
CA LEU A 123 24.31 -23.82 -16.94
C LEU A 123 24.70 -22.90 -18.09
N ARG A 124 24.98 -23.46 -19.29
CA ARG A 124 25.02 -22.69 -20.51
C ARG A 124 23.62 -22.59 -21.07
N LEU A 125 23.06 -21.39 -21.12
CA LEU A 125 21.78 -21.13 -21.77
C LEU A 125 22.03 -20.94 -23.27
N ALA A 126 21.20 -21.56 -24.11
CA ALA A 126 21.32 -21.34 -25.56
C ALA A 126 21.04 -19.84 -25.82
N GLU A 127 22.03 -19.16 -26.40
CA GLU A 127 21.84 -17.84 -26.99
C GLU A 127 21.02 -18.05 -28.27
N GLY A 128 19.74 -17.62 -28.25
CA GLY A 128 18.89 -17.59 -29.44
C GLY A 128 18.15 -18.86 -29.79
N ALA A 129 17.67 -19.66 -28.84
CA ALA A 129 16.70 -20.75 -29.11
C ALA A 129 15.41 -20.25 -29.83
N ASP A 130 15.31 -18.97 -30.09
CA ASP A 130 14.22 -18.30 -30.82
C ASP A 130 14.60 -17.80 -32.22
N ARG A 131 15.76 -18.17 -32.75
CA ARG A 131 16.14 -17.81 -34.15
C ARG A 131 15.26 -18.48 -35.21
N ASP A 132 14.53 -19.52 -34.85
CA ASP A 132 13.61 -20.18 -35.79
C ASP A 132 12.31 -19.40 -36.07
N ALA A 133 12.08 -18.28 -35.37
CA ALA A 133 10.95 -17.37 -35.66
C ALA A 133 11.36 -16.09 -36.39
N SER A 134 12.64 -15.89 -36.68
CA SER A 134 13.16 -14.68 -37.33
C SER A 134 13.67 -14.99 -38.74
N GLY A 135 12.74 -15.17 -39.68
CA GLY A 135 12.96 -14.64 -41.02
C GLY A 135 13.11 -13.10 -40.90
N PRO A 136 13.60 -12.36 -41.91
CA PRO A 136 13.78 -10.90 -41.88
C PRO A 136 12.40 -10.27 -41.56
N GLY A 137 12.14 -10.06 -40.26
CA GLY A 137 10.84 -9.76 -39.74
C GLY A 137 10.42 -8.34 -40.16
N ARG A 138 9.28 -8.22 -40.79
CA ARG A 138 8.54 -6.96 -40.90
C ARG A 138 8.52 -6.34 -39.51
N CYS A 139 9.10 -5.16 -39.36
CA CYS A 139 8.99 -4.38 -38.15
C CYS A 139 7.50 -4.08 -37.96
N LEU A 140 6.85 -4.73 -36.99
CA LEU A 140 5.45 -4.55 -36.70
C LEU A 140 5.23 -3.16 -36.11
N ALA A 141 4.24 -2.45 -36.62
CA ALA A 141 3.83 -1.19 -36.03
C ALA A 141 3.13 -1.44 -34.65
N PRO A 142 3.26 -0.52 -33.69
CA PRO A 142 2.59 -0.66 -32.38
C PRO A 142 1.09 -0.91 -32.46
N GLU A 143 0.43 -0.34 -33.47
CA GLU A 143 -1.02 -0.40 -33.69
C GLU A 143 -1.45 -1.63 -34.52
N THR A 144 -0.53 -2.54 -34.87
CA THR A 144 -0.87 -3.71 -35.67
C THR A 144 -1.88 -4.60 -34.90
N PRO A 145 -3.07 -4.92 -35.45
CA PRO A 145 -4.05 -5.78 -34.79
C PRO A 145 -3.50 -7.15 -34.50
N LEU A 146 -3.83 -7.72 -33.34
CA LEU A 146 -3.32 -9.04 -32.94
C LEU A 146 -3.82 -10.17 -33.84
N ALA A 147 -4.99 -10.00 -34.48
CA ALA A 147 -5.54 -10.97 -35.39
C ALA A 147 -4.71 -11.13 -36.68
N ASP A 148 -3.93 -10.11 -37.06
CA ASP A 148 -3.14 -10.08 -38.28
C ASP A 148 -1.70 -10.63 -38.05
N LEU A 149 -1.37 -10.97 -36.79
CA LEU A 149 -0.04 -11.45 -36.42
C LEU A 149 0.12 -12.94 -36.71
N SER A 150 1.20 -13.29 -37.42
CA SER A 150 1.56 -14.68 -37.63
C SER A 150 1.78 -15.38 -36.30
N GLY A 151 1.15 -16.55 -36.10
CA GLY A 151 1.21 -17.30 -34.83
C GLY A 151 0.12 -16.93 -33.81
N ILE A 152 -0.69 -15.89 -34.04
CA ILE A 152 -1.86 -15.55 -33.22
C ILE A 152 -3.12 -15.81 -34.05
N GLY A 153 -3.70 -17.00 -33.91
CA GLY A 153 -4.94 -17.35 -34.62
C GLY A 153 -6.15 -16.58 -34.07
N VAL A 154 -7.20 -16.44 -34.88
CA VAL A 154 -8.44 -15.70 -34.59
C VAL A 154 -9.03 -16.01 -33.21
N LYS A 155 -9.07 -17.31 -32.80
CA LYS A 155 -9.55 -17.72 -31.48
C LYS A 155 -8.67 -17.21 -30.32
N THR A 156 -7.37 -17.08 -30.54
CA THR A 156 -6.45 -16.54 -29.54
C THR A 156 -6.58 -15.02 -29.45
N ALA A 157 -6.68 -14.34 -30.58
CA ALA A 157 -6.92 -12.90 -30.65
C ALA A 157 -8.24 -12.51 -29.96
N ALA A 158 -9.31 -13.29 -30.18
CA ALA A 158 -10.60 -13.07 -29.49
C ALA A 158 -10.48 -13.21 -27.96
N ARG A 159 -9.71 -14.17 -27.47
CA ARG A 159 -9.45 -14.31 -26.02
C ARG A 159 -8.58 -13.18 -25.46
N LEU A 160 -7.57 -12.73 -26.19
CA LEU A 160 -6.75 -11.57 -25.81
C LEU A 160 -7.61 -10.29 -25.76
N ALA A 161 -8.58 -10.16 -26.67
CA ALA A 161 -9.51 -9.03 -26.69
C ALA A 161 -10.40 -8.96 -25.43
N THR A 162 -10.76 -10.10 -24.80
CA THR A 162 -11.49 -10.10 -23.52
C THR A 162 -10.66 -9.51 -22.36
N MET A 163 -9.34 -9.49 -22.50
CA MET A 163 -8.41 -8.85 -21.57
C MET A 163 -8.11 -7.38 -21.95
N GLY A 164 -8.73 -6.87 -23.00
CA GLY A 164 -8.46 -5.54 -23.53
C GLY A 164 -7.19 -5.44 -24.37
N LEU A 165 -6.61 -6.57 -24.80
CA LEU A 165 -5.41 -6.64 -25.62
C LEU A 165 -5.83 -6.77 -27.08
N LEU A 166 -5.73 -5.68 -27.86
CA LEU A 166 -6.23 -5.59 -29.23
C LEU A 166 -5.13 -5.47 -30.27
N VAL A 167 -4.05 -4.77 -29.92
CA VAL A 167 -2.95 -4.45 -30.85
C VAL A 167 -1.60 -4.89 -30.28
N ALA A 168 -0.57 -4.90 -31.12
CA ALA A 168 0.77 -5.35 -30.74
C ALA A 168 1.32 -4.63 -29.51
N ARG A 169 1.08 -3.32 -29.41
CA ARG A 169 1.46 -2.52 -28.24
C ARG A 169 0.84 -3.03 -26.96
N ASP A 170 -0.40 -3.44 -26.95
CA ASP A 170 -1.09 -3.88 -25.74
C ASP A 170 -0.45 -5.16 -25.15
N LEU A 171 0.01 -6.08 -26.01
CA LEU A 171 0.73 -7.28 -25.56
C LEU A 171 2.01 -6.97 -24.82
N VAL A 172 2.79 -6.01 -25.31
CA VAL A 172 4.07 -5.65 -24.72
C VAL A 172 3.91 -4.79 -23.45
N HIS A 173 2.77 -4.11 -23.32
CA HIS A 173 2.43 -3.39 -22.08
C HIS A 173 1.60 -4.23 -21.09
N HIS A 174 1.32 -5.48 -21.42
CA HIS A 174 0.74 -6.42 -20.47
C HIS A 174 1.86 -7.00 -19.61
N TYR A 175 2.25 -6.25 -18.58
CA TYR A 175 3.39 -6.57 -17.74
C TYR A 175 3.15 -7.81 -16.87
N PRO A 176 4.22 -8.58 -16.58
CA PRO A 176 4.17 -9.65 -15.58
C PRO A 176 3.84 -9.10 -14.20
N ARG A 177 3.00 -9.83 -13.46
CA ARG A 177 2.70 -9.51 -12.05
C ARG A 177 3.77 -10.05 -11.08
N ASP A 178 4.53 -11.08 -11.51
CA ASP A 178 5.53 -11.77 -10.69
C ASP A 178 6.50 -12.54 -11.59
N TYR A 179 7.58 -13.07 -11.02
CA TYR A 179 8.58 -13.86 -11.72
C TYR A 179 8.93 -15.11 -10.92
N LEU A 180 8.92 -16.28 -11.59
CA LEU A 180 9.49 -17.51 -11.06
C LEU A 180 10.99 -17.50 -11.26
N ASP A 181 11.75 -17.54 -10.19
CA ASP A 181 13.21 -17.53 -10.25
C ASP A 181 13.78 -18.94 -10.46
N TYR A 182 13.82 -19.39 -11.70
CA TYR A 182 14.49 -20.60 -12.09
C TYR A 182 15.99 -20.36 -12.44
N ALA A 183 16.47 -19.12 -12.37
CA ALA A 183 17.89 -18.81 -12.49
C ALA A 183 18.69 -19.20 -11.23
N HIS A 184 18.00 -19.44 -10.12
CA HIS A 184 18.62 -19.86 -8.86
C HIS A 184 19.09 -21.32 -8.93
N LEU A 185 20.33 -21.50 -9.39
CA LEU A 185 20.95 -22.82 -9.53
C LEU A 185 21.55 -23.27 -8.20
N VAL A 186 21.04 -24.38 -7.68
CA VAL A 186 21.45 -24.92 -6.38
C VAL A 186 21.77 -26.42 -6.49
N ARG A 187 22.43 -26.96 -5.49
CA ARG A 187 22.61 -28.41 -5.36
C ARG A 187 21.43 -29.05 -4.61
N ILE A 188 21.28 -30.35 -4.78
CA ILE A 188 20.19 -31.09 -4.12
C ILE A 188 20.21 -30.94 -2.61
N GLY A 189 21.41 -30.90 -2.00
CA GLY A 189 21.60 -30.71 -0.56
C GLY A 189 21.21 -29.33 -0.03
N ASP A 190 21.16 -28.32 -0.93
CA ASP A 190 20.89 -26.91 -0.59
C ASP A 190 19.44 -26.50 -0.94
N LEU A 191 18.58 -27.47 -1.30
CA LEU A 191 17.15 -27.20 -1.59
C LEU A 191 16.44 -26.69 -0.33
N GLU A 192 15.71 -25.58 -0.48
CA GLU A 192 14.89 -24.97 0.60
C GLU A 192 13.40 -25.05 0.25
N GLU A 193 12.58 -25.51 1.21
CA GLU A 193 11.12 -25.57 1.04
C GLU A 193 10.52 -24.18 0.78
N GLY A 194 9.57 -24.12 -0.16
CA GLY A 194 8.86 -22.89 -0.51
C GLY A 194 9.61 -21.96 -1.47
N ARG A 195 10.83 -22.33 -1.90
CA ARG A 195 11.60 -21.57 -2.89
C ARG A 195 11.60 -22.24 -4.27
N THR A 196 11.64 -21.43 -5.31
CA THR A 196 11.94 -21.91 -6.66
C THR A 196 13.42 -22.12 -6.83
N ALA A 197 13.81 -23.23 -7.47
CA ALA A 197 15.20 -23.57 -7.68
C ALA A 197 15.38 -24.38 -8.98
N THR A 198 16.61 -24.34 -9.50
CA THR A 198 17.06 -25.21 -10.58
C THR A 198 18.19 -26.08 -10.08
N ILE A 199 18.14 -27.36 -10.38
CA ILE A 199 19.22 -28.32 -10.12
C ILE A 199 19.72 -28.95 -11.43
N VAL A 200 21.00 -29.34 -11.43
CA VAL A 200 21.57 -30.21 -12.45
C VAL A 200 21.98 -31.51 -11.78
N ALA A 201 21.43 -32.61 -12.24
CA ALA A 201 21.61 -33.91 -11.60
C ALA A 201 21.59 -35.04 -12.61
N THR A 202 22.11 -36.20 -12.21
CA THR A 202 22.11 -37.43 -13.03
C THR A 202 20.91 -38.29 -12.68
N VAL A 203 20.24 -38.84 -13.69
CA VAL A 203 19.12 -39.77 -13.53
C VAL A 203 19.64 -41.12 -13.04
N GLN A 204 19.29 -41.51 -11.82
CA GLN A 204 19.60 -42.82 -11.26
C GLN A 204 18.52 -43.86 -11.57
N ARG A 205 17.27 -43.42 -11.59
CA ARG A 205 16.12 -44.26 -11.91
C ARG A 205 15.09 -43.48 -12.69
N SER A 206 14.57 -44.06 -13.74
CA SER A 206 13.47 -43.52 -14.53
C SER A 206 12.37 -44.58 -14.62
N ALA A 207 11.17 -44.20 -14.22
CA ALA A 207 9.97 -45.05 -14.31
C ALA A 207 8.78 -44.23 -14.79
N SER A 208 7.97 -44.83 -15.64
CA SER A 208 6.72 -44.22 -16.09
C SER A 208 5.59 -45.25 -15.95
N TYR A 209 4.51 -44.82 -15.34
CA TYR A 209 3.37 -45.71 -15.07
C TYR A 209 2.07 -44.93 -14.99
N THR A 210 0.95 -45.62 -15.18
CA THR A 210 -0.38 -45.07 -14.96
C THR A 210 -0.79 -45.32 -13.51
N SER A 211 -1.39 -44.34 -12.86
CA SER A 211 -1.82 -44.43 -11.47
C SER A 211 -2.88 -45.56 -11.29
N THR A 212 -2.69 -46.38 -10.28
CA THR A 212 -3.67 -47.43 -9.93
C THR A 212 -5.00 -46.87 -9.44
N ARG A 213 -4.98 -45.65 -8.83
CA ARG A 213 -6.19 -44.97 -8.33
C ARG A 213 -6.92 -44.16 -9.41
N ASN A 214 -6.21 -43.68 -10.44
CA ASN A 214 -6.81 -42.93 -11.54
C ASN A 214 -6.17 -43.32 -12.87
N ARG A 215 -6.91 -44.14 -13.67
CA ARG A 215 -6.46 -44.66 -14.97
C ARG A 215 -6.24 -43.57 -16.03
N HIS A 216 -6.63 -42.34 -15.77
CA HIS A 216 -6.40 -41.18 -16.64
C HIS A 216 -5.20 -40.32 -16.22
N LEU A 217 -4.47 -40.72 -15.17
CA LEU A 217 -3.31 -40.02 -14.66
C LEU A 217 -2.05 -40.88 -14.86
N SER A 218 -1.15 -40.42 -15.69
CA SER A 218 0.16 -41.06 -15.88
C SER A 218 1.24 -40.24 -15.14
N VAL A 219 2.21 -40.96 -14.58
CA VAL A 219 3.28 -40.41 -13.77
C VAL A 219 4.62 -40.79 -14.37
N LEU A 220 5.47 -39.77 -14.63
CA LEU A 220 6.90 -39.95 -14.83
C LEU A 220 7.57 -39.74 -13.49
N ASP A 221 8.32 -40.71 -13.00
CA ASP A 221 8.98 -40.74 -11.71
C ASP A 221 10.48 -40.89 -11.89
N LEU A 222 11.22 -39.87 -11.57
CA LEU A 222 12.65 -39.84 -11.70
C LEU A 222 13.31 -39.77 -10.33
N GLN A 223 14.34 -40.56 -10.10
CA GLN A 223 15.27 -40.39 -8.99
C GLN A 223 16.55 -39.80 -9.53
N LEU A 224 16.85 -38.60 -9.05
CA LEU A 224 17.98 -37.77 -9.48
C LEU A 224 19.01 -37.69 -8.38
N ARG A 225 20.27 -37.65 -8.76
CA ARG A 225 21.40 -37.55 -7.82
C ARG A 225 22.43 -36.55 -8.31
N ASP A 226 22.98 -35.79 -7.38
CA ASP A 226 24.22 -35.02 -7.55
C ASP A 226 25.26 -35.42 -6.47
N VAL A 227 26.34 -34.68 -6.36
CA VAL A 227 27.41 -34.93 -5.36
C VAL A 227 26.97 -34.68 -3.93
N THR A 228 25.86 -33.94 -3.71
CA THR A 228 25.39 -33.52 -2.37
C THR A 228 24.22 -34.37 -1.88
N GLY A 229 23.49 -35.04 -2.78
CA GLY A 229 22.32 -35.79 -2.35
C GLY A 229 21.53 -36.43 -3.48
N SER A 230 20.33 -36.89 -3.14
CA SER A 230 19.36 -37.41 -4.11
C SER A 230 17.98 -36.83 -3.86
N VAL A 231 17.23 -36.56 -4.93
CA VAL A 231 15.87 -36.06 -4.91
C VAL A 231 14.99 -36.88 -5.83
N ARG A 232 13.75 -37.11 -5.40
CA ARG A 232 12.74 -37.75 -6.24
C ARG A 232 11.90 -36.68 -6.91
N VAL A 233 11.72 -36.75 -8.21
CA VAL A 233 10.98 -35.79 -9.02
C VAL A 233 9.89 -36.53 -9.78
N ALA A 234 8.63 -36.11 -9.60
CA ALA A 234 7.49 -36.72 -10.29
C ALA A 234 6.77 -35.66 -11.13
N ARG A 235 6.45 -36.04 -12.39
CA ARG A 235 5.64 -35.23 -13.30
C ARG A 235 4.36 -35.96 -13.66
N PHE A 236 3.24 -35.24 -13.56
CA PHE A 236 1.91 -35.80 -13.74
C PHE A 236 1.32 -35.37 -15.09
N PHE A 237 0.69 -36.33 -15.78
CA PHE A 237 0.06 -36.12 -17.08
C PHE A 237 -1.38 -36.62 -17.04
N ALA A 238 -2.35 -35.72 -17.14
CA ALA A 238 -3.78 -36.07 -17.11
C ALA A 238 -4.34 -36.22 -18.52
N GLY A 239 -5.05 -37.32 -18.76
CA GLY A 239 -5.73 -37.60 -20.03
C GLY A 239 -5.41 -38.97 -20.61
N ARG A 240 -6.41 -39.57 -21.27
CA ARG A 240 -6.32 -40.91 -21.88
C ARG A 240 -5.15 -41.10 -22.86
N ARG A 241 -4.80 -40.04 -23.60
CA ARG A 241 -3.68 -40.08 -24.57
C ARG A 241 -2.32 -40.36 -23.92
N PHE A 242 -2.16 -40.06 -22.64
CA PHE A 242 -0.91 -40.28 -21.92
C PHE A 242 -0.83 -41.64 -21.22
N ALA A 243 -1.92 -42.40 -21.18
CA ALA A 243 -1.96 -43.71 -20.54
C ALA A 243 -1.54 -44.88 -21.47
N SER A 244 -1.22 -44.59 -22.73
CA SER A 244 -0.79 -45.63 -23.68
C SER A 244 0.60 -46.16 -23.35
N THR A 245 0.80 -47.48 -23.49
CA THR A 245 2.10 -48.14 -23.25
C THR A 245 3.21 -47.56 -24.13
N GLY A 246 2.90 -47.16 -25.38
CA GLY A 246 3.82 -46.53 -26.28
C GLY A 246 4.30 -45.17 -25.77
N TRP A 247 3.39 -44.33 -25.27
CA TRP A 247 3.72 -43.04 -24.70
C TRP A 247 4.56 -43.18 -23.41
N LEU A 248 4.18 -44.09 -22.50
CA LEU A 248 4.94 -44.35 -21.27
C LEU A 248 6.37 -44.81 -21.57
N LYS A 249 6.56 -45.75 -22.51
CA LYS A 249 7.90 -46.17 -22.95
C LYS A 249 8.68 -45.01 -23.60
N ALA A 250 8.03 -44.15 -24.35
CA ALA A 250 8.67 -42.96 -24.95
C ALA A 250 9.15 -41.98 -23.89
N GLN A 251 8.35 -41.73 -22.85
CA GLN A 251 8.75 -40.85 -21.72
C GLN A 251 9.94 -41.45 -20.95
N GLN A 252 9.96 -42.77 -20.72
CA GLN A 252 11.06 -43.41 -20.03
C GLN A 252 12.36 -43.34 -20.87
N ARG A 253 12.25 -43.48 -22.20
CA ARG A 253 13.41 -43.37 -23.12
C ARG A 253 13.90 -41.93 -23.23
N ALA A 254 13.05 -40.94 -23.08
CA ALA A 254 13.44 -39.53 -23.09
C ALA A 254 14.33 -39.16 -21.90
N PHE A 255 14.25 -39.90 -20.79
CA PHE A 255 15.04 -39.67 -19.58
C PHE A 255 15.79 -40.97 -19.18
N PRO A 256 16.82 -41.40 -19.93
CA PRO A 256 17.50 -42.65 -19.66
C PRO A 256 18.35 -42.55 -18.38
N VAL A 257 18.56 -43.67 -17.73
CA VAL A 257 19.47 -43.79 -16.58
C VAL A 257 20.88 -43.38 -17.00
N GLY A 258 21.54 -42.57 -16.21
CA GLY A 258 22.85 -41.98 -16.51
C GLY A 258 22.81 -40.64 -17.24
N ALA A 259 21.65 -40.22 -17.76
CA ALA A 259 21.55 -38.92 -18.41
C ALA A 259 21.67 -37.76 -17.37
N THR A 260 22.30 -36.68 -17.78
CA THR A 260 22.30 -35.43 -17.01
C THR A 260 21.05 -34.64 -17.36
N VAL A 261 20.32 -34.15 -16.34
CA VAL A 261 19.10 -33.38 -16.51
C VAL A 261 19.18 -32.07 -15.73
N ALA A 262 18.59 -31.02 -16.30
CA ALA A 262 18.25 -29.80 -15.57
C ALA A 262 16.79 -29.86 -15.15
N VAL A 263 16.51 -29.53 -13.89
CA VAL A 263 15.17 -29.53 -13.33
C VAL A 263 14.89 -28.23 -12.61
N SER A 264 13.84 -27.52 -13.01
CA SER A 264 13.39 -26.27 -12.41
C SER A 264 11.98 -26.40 -11.85
N GLY A 265 11.74 -25.84 -10.68
CA GLY A 265 10.39 -25.85 -10.06
C GLY A 265 10.36 -25.26 -8.66
N LEU A 266 9.18 -25.20 -8.08
CA LEU A 266 8.96 -24.85 -6.69
C LEU A 266 9.28 -26.07 -5.80
N VAL A 267 10.16 -25.89 -4.83
CA VAL A 267 10.52 -26.94 -3.86
C VAL A 267 9.44 -27.08 -2.81
N LYS A 268 8.98 -28.30 -2.60
CA LYS A 268 7.94 -28.65 -1.62
C LYS A 268 8.29 -29.91 -0.82
N PRO A 269 7.67 -30.13 0.36
CA PRO A 269 7.80 -31.39 1.06
C PRO A 269 7.14 -32.53 0.28
N GLY A 270 7.81 -33.67 0.25
CA GLY A 270 7.31 -34.92 -0.35
C GLY A 270 7.37 -36.07 0.67
N ALA A 271 6.85 -37.24 0.32
CA ALA A 271 6.78 -38.40 1.20
C ALA A 271 8.16 -38.92 1.67
N ARG A 272 9.24 -38.60 0.95
CA ARG A 272 10.61 -39.06 1.25
C ARG A 272 11.61 -37.92 1.24
N GLY A 273 11.27 -36.75 1.76
CA GLY A 273 12.08 -35.52 1.73
C GLY A 273 11.55 -34.48 0.78
N LEU A 274 12.41 -33.55 0.33
CA LEU A 274 12.02 -32.49 -0.59
C LEU A 274 11.78 -33.03 -2.01
N THR A 275 10.88 -32.39 -2.75
CA THR A 275 10.57 -32.65 -4.16
C THR A 275 10.20 -31.35 -4.87
N PHE A 276 9.95 -31.40 -6.17
CA PHE A 276 9.51 -30.23 -6.94
C PHE A 276 8.00 -30.32 -7.25
N ALA A 277 7.31 -29.19 -7.16
CA ALA A 277 5.96 -29.04 -7.67
C ALA A 277 6.01 -28.74 -9.17
N ASP A 278 5.30 -29.53 -9.96
CA ASP A 278 5.17 -29.41 -11.42
C ASP A 278 6.50 -29.08 -12.14
N PRO A 279 7.53 -29.95 -12.03
CA PRO A 279 8.87 -29.66 -12.46
C PRO A 279 8.99 -29.56 -13.98
N LEU A 280 9.79 -28.60 -14.45
CA LEU A 280 10.30 -28.54 -15.81
C LEU A 280 11.59 -29.36 -15.86
N ILE A 281 11.71 -30.25 -16.83
CA ILE A 281 12.86 -31.19 -16.93
C ILE A 281 13.37 -31.20 -18.35
N GLU A 282 14.68 -30.99 -18.51
CA GLU A 282 15.37 -31.09 -19.81
C GLU A 282 16.61 -31.98 -19.68
N VAL A 283 16.87 -32.83 -20.67
CA VAL A 283 18.07 -33.64 -20.77
C VAL A 283 19.18 -32.80 -21.40
N LEU A 284 20.33 -32.79 -20.75
CA LEU A 284 21.52 -32.05 -21.18
C LEU A 284 22.54 -33.00 -21.86
N GLU A 285 23.28 -32.49 -22.82
CA GLU A 285 24.42 -33.19 -23.45
C GLU A 285 25.63 -33.18 -22.51
N GLY A 286 25.50 -33.80 -21.31
CA GLY A 286 26.50 -33.82 -20.25
C GLY A 286 26.36 -32.68 -19.20
N PRO A 287 27.25 -32.64 -18.17
CA PRO A 287 27.14 -31.71 -17.04
C PRO A 287 27.34 -30.23 -17.41
N ALA A 288 28.00 -29.97 -18.55
CA ALA A 288 28.19 -28.61 -19.09
C ALA A 288 27.33 -28.34 -20.33
N GLY A 289 26.31 -29.18 -20.57
CA GLY A 289 25.41 -29.07 -21.71
C GLY A 289 24.59 -27.78 -21.72
N THR A 290 24.19 -27.38 -22.93
CA THR A 290 23.41 -26.16 -23.13
C THR A 290 21.94 -26.45 -22.94
N VAL A 291 21.25 -25.64 -22.10
CA VAL A 291 19.79 -25.66 -21.90
C VAL A 291 19.13 -24.97 -23.09
N ARG A 292 18.23 -25.67 -23.77
CA ARG A 292 17.45 -25.13 -24.90
C ARG A 292 16.10 -24.57 -24.48
N SER A 293 15.58 -25.00 -23.31
CA SER A 293 14.31 -24.50 -22.78
C SER A 293 14.34 -22.99 -22.57
N PRO A 294 13.28 -22.25 -22.95
CA PRO A 294 13.14 -20.83 -22.66
C PRO A 294 12.87 -20.52 -21.18
N GLU A 295 12.61 -21.53 -20.35
CA GLU A 295 12.17 -21.36 -18.97
C GLU A 295 13.20 -21.87 -17.95
N ILE A 296 13.85 -23.01 -18.24
CA ILE A 296 14.81 -23.63 -17.30
C ILE A 296 16.04 -22.77 -17.14
N GLY A 297 16.43 -22.52 -15.88
CA GLY A 297 17.59 -21.70 -15.53
C GLY A 297 17.43 -20.20 -15.79
N ARG A 298 16.19 -19.70 -15.90
CA ARG A 298 15.86 -18.31 -16.21
C ARG A 298 14.85 -17.73 -15.23
N LEU A 299 14.71 -16.40 -15.21
CA LEU A 299 13.58 -15.71 -14.61
C LEU A 299 12.38 -15.82 -15.56
N VAL A 300 11.33 -16.50 -15.13
CA VAL A 300 10.14 -16.78 -15.96
C VAL A 300 9.00 -15.84 -15.55
N PRO A 301 8.49 -14.98 -16.45
CA PRO A 301 7.44 -14.03 -16.14
C PRO A 301 6.09 -14.73 -15.90
N VAL A 302 5.36 -14.29 -14.88
CA VAL A 302 4.01 -14.73 -14.52
C VAL A 302 3.03 -13.60 -14.86
N TYR A 303 2.13 -13.86 -15.82
CA TYR A 303 1.14 -12.88 -16.27
C TYR A 303 -0.22 -13.10 -15.62
N PRO A 304 -1.03 -12.05 -15.47
CA PRO A 304 -2.46 -12.18 -15.27
C PRO A 304 -3.08 -12.94 -16.47
N LEU A 305 -3.96 -13.87 -16.19
CA LEU A 305 -4.59 -14.73 -17.21
C LEU A 305 -6.10 -14.65 -17.13
N THR A 306 -6.77 -14.96 -18.25
CA THR A 306 -8.21 -15.19 -18.31
C THR A 306 -8.50 -16.66 -18.62
N GLU A 307 -9.74 -17.08 -18.39
CA GLU A 307 -10.18 -18.44 -18.66
C GLU A 307 -9.93 -18.85 -20.12
N GLY A 308 -9.35 -20.02 -20.31
CA GLY A 308 -9.02 -20.60 -21.60
C GLY A 308 -7.74 -20.08 -22.28
N LEU A 309 -6.97 -19.17 -21.64
CA LEU A 309 -5.64 -18.76 -22.09
C LEU A 309 -4.56 -19.31 -21.15
N THR A 310 -3.61 -20.06 -21.68
CA THR A 310 -2.50 -20.59 -20.89
C THR A 310 -1.33 -19.61 -20.85
N ALA A 311 -0.54 -19.64 -19.77
CA ALA A 311 0.66 -18.80 -19.61
C ALA A 311 1.64 -18.97 -20.79
N ASP A 312 1.89 -20.19 -21.20
CA ASP A 312 2.73 -20.53 -22.36
C ASP A 312 2.24 -19.90 -23.67
N ARG A 313 0.92 -19.87 -23.88
CA ARG A 313 0.34 -19.29 -25.08
C ARG A 313 0.55 -17.79 -25.09
N LEU A 314 0.32 -17.14 -23.95
CA LEU A 314 0.52 -15.70 -23.80
C LEU A 314 2.00 -15.32 -23.97
N ARG A 315 2.93 -16.06 -23.34
CA ARG A 315 4.37 -15.85 -23.53
C ARG A 315 4.79 -15.94 -25.00
N ARG A 316 4.25 -16.93 -25.74
CA ARG A 316 4.53 -17.05 -27.18
C ARG A 316 3.99 -15.90 -27.99
N CYS A 317 2.78 -15.41 -27.68
CA CYS A 317 2.21 -14.23 -28.35
C CYS A 317 3.09 -12.98 -28.09
N ILE A 318 3.54 -12.77 -26.87
CA ILE A 318 4.45 -11.65 -26.52
C ILE A 318 5.78 -11.82 -27.25
N ALA A 319 6.33 -13.03 -27.28
CA ALA A 319 7.58 -13.34 -27.96
C ALA A 319 7.56 -13.04 -29.47
N THR A 320 6.40 -13.15 -30.12
CA THR A 320 6.21 -12.78 -31.53
C THR A 320 6.35 -11.28 -31.80
N VAL A 321 5.91 -10.44 -30.85
CA VAL A 321 5.92 -8.97 -31.00
C VAL A 321 7.25 -8.35 -30.50
N LEU A 322 7.87 -8.95 -29.50
CA LEU A 322 9.01 -8.40 -28.78
C LEU A 322 10.21 -8.01 -29.66
N PRO A 323 10.58 -8.72 -30.74
CA PRO A 323 11.67 -8.31 -31.64
C PRO A 323 11.39 -6.98 -32.37
N SER A 324 10.12 -6.61 -32.57
CA SER A 324 9.75 -5.38 -33.30
C SER A 324 9.85 -4.11 -32.47
N VAL A 325 9.98 -4.25 -31.13
CA VAL A 325 9.99 -3.10 -30.20
C VAL A 325 11.20 -2.18 -30.43
N GLY A 326 12.29 -2.71 -31.00
CA GLY A 326 13.49 -1.92 -31.33
C GLY A 326 13.24 -0.79 -32.33
N GLY A 327 12.23 -0.95 -33.20
CA GLY A 327 11.79 0.08 -34.17
C GLY A 327 10.76 1.07 -33.61
N TRP A 328 10.27 0.89 -32.40
CA TRP A 328 9.23 1.76 -31.82
C TRP A 328 9.84 3.02 -31.20
N PRO A 329 9.12 4.14 -31.24
CA PRO A 329 9.65 5.39 -30.70
C PRO A 329 9.81 5.30 -29.17
N ASP A 330 10.94 5.82 -28.69
CA ASP A 330 11.16 6.03 -27.25
C ASP A 330 10.63 7.42 -26.89
N PRO A 331 9.64 7.57 -25.99
CA PRO A 331 9.10 8.86 -25.62
C PRO A 331 10.09 9.75 -24.87
N ILE A 332 11.05 9.16 -24.13
CA ILE A 332 12.07 9.91 -23.39
C ILE A 332 13.27 10.14 -24.31
N ASP A 333 13.55 11.41 -24.58
CA ASP A 333 14.67 11.82 -25.41
C ASP A 333 16.02 11.44 -24.77
N ALA A 334 17.06 11.24 -25.62
CA ALA A 334 18.38 10.78 -25.16
C ALA A 334 18.99 11.64 -24.03
N PRO A 335 18.98 12.98 -24.07
CA PRO A 335 19.53 13.81 -23.00
C PRO A 335 18.82 13.62 -21.65
N VAL A 336 17.50 13.40 -21.66
CA VAL A 336 16.71 13.15 -20.45
C VAL A 336 17.03 11.75 -19.92
N ARG A 337 17.13 10.77 -20.83
CA ARG A 337 17.45 9.38 -20.49
C ARG A 337 18.84 9.23 -19.87
N GLU A 338 19.85 9.88 -20.43
CA GLU A 338 21.21 9.88 -19.89
C GLU A 338 21.28 10.50 -18.50
N ARG A 339 20.59 11.61 -18.28
CA ARG A 339 20.53 12.31 -17.00
C ARG A 339 19.91 11.48 -15.88
N LEU A 340 18.94 10.64 -16.23
CA LEU A 340 18.23 9.78 -15.31
C LEU A 340 18.84 8.37 -15.22
N ASP A 341 19.95 8.12 -15.89
CA ASP A 341 20.62 6.80 -16.00
C ASP A 341 19.61 5.68 -16.37
N LEU A 342 18.92 5.85 -17.50
CA LEU A 342 17.90 4.93 -17.95
C LEU A 342 18.31 4.19 -19.22
N PRO A 343 18.03 2.88 -19.32
CA PRO A 343 18.22 2.14 -20.56
C PRO A 343 17.21 2.60 -21.63
N PRO A 344 17.48 2.33 -22.93
CA PRO A 344 16.50 2.53 -23.99
C PRO A 344 15.18 1.76 -23.70
N ARG A 345 14.04 2.31 -24.16
CA ARG A 345 12.73 1.70 -23.93
C ARG A 345 12.62 0.27 -24.43
N HIS A 346 13.14 0.00 -25.63
CA HIS A 346 13.08 -1.33 -26.23
C HIS A 346 13.83 -2.37 -25.39
N GLU A 347 15.01 -2.00 -24.86
CA GLU A 347 15.78 -2.86 -23.97
C GLU A 347 15.03 -3.14 -22.67
N ALA A 348 14.43 -2.11 -22.07
CA ALA A 348 13.62 -2.26 -20.87
C ALA A 348 12.43 -3.18 -21.11
N LEU A 349 11.71 -3.02 -22.23
CA LEU A 349 10.58 -3.91 -22.57
C LEU A 349 11.05 -5.36 -22.80
N GLN A 350 12.18 -5.56 -23.45
CA GLN A 350 12.77 -6.90 -23.60
C GLN A 350 13.11 -7.52 -22.26
N GLN A 351 13.77 -6.77 -21.37
CA GLN A 351 14.15 -7.28 -20.04
C GLN A 351 12.94 -7.48 -19.11
N MET A 352 11.83 -6.76 -19.27
CA MET A 352 10.61 -7.05 -18.54
C MET A 352 9.98 -8.40 -18.92
N HIS A 353 10.02 -8.75 -20.19
CA HIS A 353 9.41 -10.00 -20.66
C HIS A 353 10.38 -11.18 -20.73
N ARG A 354 11.68 -10.89 -20.81
CA ARG A 354 12.79 -11.89 -20.87
C ARG A 354 14.01 -11.39 -20.09
N PRO A 355 13.91 -11.32 -18.77
CA PRO A 355 15.00 -10.82 -17.96
C PRO A 355 16.22 -11.75 -18.04
N SER A 356 17.38 -11.16 -18.25
CA SER A 356 18.66 -11.89 -18.24
C SER A 356 19.11 -12.18 -16.80
N CYS A 357 18.86 -11.23 -15.87
CA CYS A 357 19.15 -11.38 -14.44
C CYS A 357 18.21 -10.46 -13.63
N ARG A 358 18.27 -10.57 -12.29
CA ARG A 358 17.45 -9.72 -11.39
C ARG A 358 17.80 -8.23 -11.52
N ASP A 359 19.08 -7.88 -11.71
CA ASP A 359 19.52 -6.49 -11.81
C ASP A 359 19.02 -5.84 -13.10
N SER A 360 19.09 -6.57 -14.23
CA SER A 360 18.56 -6.07 -15.51
C SER A 360 17.04 -5.90 -15.45
N LEU A 361 16.32 -6.80 -14.76
CA LEU A 361 14.89 -6.67 -14.51
C LEU A 361 14.57 -5.44 -13.65
N ALA A 362 15.33 -5.21 -12.59
CA ALA A 362 15.15 -4.04 -11.72
C ALA A 362 15.39 -2.72 -12.47
N ARG A 363 16.43 -2.64 -13.30
CA ARG A 363 16.70 -1.47 -14.17
C ARG A 363 15.59 -1.26 -15.21
N ALA A 364 15.10 -2.34 -15.82
CA ALA A 364 14.00 -2.28 -16.77
C ALA A 364 12.69 -1.78 -16.09
N ARG A 365 12.35 -2.31 -14.91
CA ARG A 365 11.20 -1.86 -14.14
C ARG A 365 11.32 -0.38 -13.78
N ARG A 366 12.48 0.05 -13.25
CA ARG A 366 12.74 1.46 -12.93
C ARG A 366 12.51 2.35 -14.15
N ARG A 367 13.02 1.96 -15.33
CA ARG A 367 12.83 2.71 -16.58
C ARG A 367 11.36 2.90 -16.96
N LEU A 368 10.59 1.84 -16.93
CA LEU A 368 9.19 1.86 -17.37
C LEU A 368 8.27 2.54 -16.34
N VAL A 369 8.52 2.34 -15.05
CA VAL A 369 7.83 3.04 -13.95
C VAL A 369 8.08 4.54 -14.04
N LEU A 370 9.33 4.94 -14.24
CA LEU A 370 9.69 6.36 -14.32
C LEU A 370 9.11 7.01 -15.60
N GLU A 371 9.03 6.30 -16.73
CA GLU A 371 8.33 6.77 -17.92
C GLU A 371 6.85 7.05 -17.63
N GLU A 372 6.17 6.11 -17.01
CA GLU A 372 4.74 6.23 -16.68
C GLU A 372 4.49 7.42 -15.75
N LEU A 373 5.30 7.57 -14.70
CA LEU A 373 5.21 8.66 -13.75
C LEU A 373 5.60 10.01 -14.34
N LEU A 374 6.61 10.06 -15.20
CA LEU A 374 7.05 11.29 -15.88
C LEU A 374 5.96 11.82 -16.83
N LEU A 375 5.37 10.95 -17.65
CA LEU A 375 4.26 11.32 -18.53
C LEU A 375 3.07 11.84 -17.72
N LEU A 376 2.74 11.20 -16.61
CA LEU A 376 1.70 11.66 -15.70
C LEU A 376 2.00 13.07 -15.16
N GLN A 377 3.22 13.29 -14.64
CA GLN A 377 3.63 14.57 -14.05
C GLN A 377 3.70 15.69 -15.11
N LEU A 378 4.14 15.37 -16.31
CA LEU A 378 4.12 16.33 -17.44
C LEU A 378 2.68 16.70 -17.82
N GLY A 379 1.77 15.73 -17.88
CA GLY A 379 0.35 16.00 -18.17
C GLY A 379 -0.29 16.92 -17.14
N LEU A 380 -0.05 16.63 -15.84
CA LEU A 380 -0.52 17.48 -14.74
C LEU A 380 0.13 18.88 -14.77
N GLY A 381 1.42 18.95 -15.03
CA GLY A 381 2.16 20.21 -15.14
C GLY A 381 1.68 21.09 -16.29
N LEU A 382 1.42 20.50 -17.46
CA LEU A 382 0.84 21.23 -18.61
C LEU A 382 -0.57 21.77 -18.32
N ARG A 383 -1.41 20.97 -17.62
CA ARG A 383 -2.73 21.42 -17.16
C ARG A 383 -2.59 22.61 -16.21
N ARG A 384 -1.67 22.51 -15.23
CA ARG A 384 -1.35 23.61 -14.32
C ARG A 384 -0.91 24.87 -15.08
N LEU A 385 0.00 24.75 -16.04
CA LEU A 385 0.46 25.89 -16.85
C LEU A 385 -0.68 26.53 -17.65
N ARG A 386 -1.62 25.74 -18.19
CA ARG A 386 -2.81 26.29 -18.87
C ARG A 386 -3.71 27.07 -17.92
N LEU A 387 -3.89 26.59 -16.68
CA LEU A 387 -4.65 27.30 -15.65
C LEU A 387 -3.93 28.59 -15.23
N GLN A 388 -2.60 28.55 -15.08
CA GLN A 388 -1.78 29.70 -14.67
C GLN A 388 -1.61 30.77 -15.77
N ARG A 389 -1.88 30.47 -17.06
CA ARG A 389 -1.89 31.45 -18.15
C ARG A 389 -3.14 32.33 -18.17
N ARG A 390 -4.14 32.01 -17.33
CA ARG A 390 -5.33 32.84 -17.18
C ARG A 390 -5.00 34.00 -16.24
N ASP A 391 -5.38 35.21 -16.60
CA ASP A 391 -5.18 36.36 -15.74
C ASP A 391 -6.21 36.36 -14.61
N ALA A 392 -5.73 36.21 -13.40
CA ALA A 392 -6.52 36.44 -12.20
C ALA A 392 -6.38 37.90 -11.73
N MET A 393 -7.39 38.33 -11.01
CA MET A 393 -7.34 39.62 -10.38
C MET A 393 -6.41 39.53 -9.12
N PRO A 394 -5.28 40.26 -9.09
CA PRO A 394 -4.48 40.33 -7.89
C PRO A 394 -5.31 40.98 -6.79
N LEU A 395 -5.42 40.32 -5.65
CA LEU A 395 -6.02 40.86 -4.47
C LEU A 395 -4.93 41.64 -3.75
N VAL A 396 -4.81 42.94 -4.11
CA VAL A 396 -3.81 43.84 -3.53
C VAL A 396 -4.12 44.04 -2.05
N LEU A 397 -3.11 43.93 -1.21
CA LEU A 397 -3.20 44.21 0.22
C LEU A 397 -3.48 45.69 0.45
N ALA A 398 -4.75 45.98 0.70
CA ALA A 398 -5.12 47.30 1.18
C ALA A 398 -4.93 47.35 2.72
N GLU A 399 -4.84 48.51 3.30
CA GLU A 399 -4.83 48.74 4.77
C GLU A 399 -5.99 47.99 5.44
N ARG A 400 -7.16 47.90 4.77
CA ARG A 400 -8.34 47.18 5.21
C ARG A 400 -8.10 45.68 5.42
N GLU A 401 -7.26 45.03 4.60
CA GLU A 401 -6.93 43.59 4.82
C GLU A 401 -6.11 43.40 6.09
N THR A 402 -5.13 44.28 6.29
CA THR A 402 -4.25 44.24 7.46
C THR A 402 -5.04 44.47 8.73
N ASP A 403 -5.99 45.40 8.73
CA ASP A 403 -6.90 45.65 9.85
C ASP A 403 -7.81 44.47 10.12
N LEU A 404 -8.48 43.89 9.09
CA LEU A 404 -9.38 42.75 9.23
C LEU A 404 -8.65 41.51 9.80
N LEU A 405 -7.43 41.22 9.34
CA LEU A 405 -6.66 40.10 9.85
C LEU A 405 -6.17 40.34 11.28
N ALA A 406 -5.74 41.53 11.63
CA ALA A 406 -5.34 41.87 12.99
C ALA A 406 -6.49 41.76 13.98
N ARG A 407 -7.68 42.28 13.62
CA ARG A 407 -8.90 42.17 14.40
C ARG A 407 -9.35 40.72 14.51
N PHE A 408 -9.32 39.94 13.42
CA PHE A 408 -9.65 38.54 13.44
C PHE A 408 -8.74 37.74 14.40
N ARG A 409 -7.41 37.98 14.35
CA ARG A 409 -6.48 37.34 15.30
C ARG A 409 -6.80 37.69 16.76
N ALA A 410 -7.20 38.92 17.02
CA ALA A 410 -7.60 39.37 18.38
C ALA A 410 -8.91 38.70 18.87
N LEU A 411 -9.78 38.29 17.95
CA LEU A 411 -11.03 37.56 18.27
C LEU A 411 -10.80 36.08 18.55
N LEU A 412 -9.69 35.49 18.12
CA LEU A 412 -9.42 34.08 18.36
C LEU A 412 -9.02 33.86 19.83
N PRO A 413 -9.59 32.82 20.50
CA PRO A 413 -9.26 32.50 21.89
C PRO A 413 -7.88 31.86 22.06
N PHE A 414 -7.10 31.74 20.96
CA PHE A 414 -5.78 31.12 20.91
C PHE A 414 -4.94 31.76 19.80
N PRO A 415 -3.62 31.85 19.94
CA PRO A 415 -2.73 32.29 18.87
C PRO A 415 -2.67 31.24 17.78
N LEU A 416 -2.43 31.65 16.52
CA LEU A 416 -2.17 30.73 15.43
C LEU A 416 -0.84 29.99 15.66
N THR A 417 -0.79 28.71 15.28
CA THR A 417 0.45 27.93 15.31
C THR A 417 1.43 28.39 14.21
N ALA A 418 2.72 28.12 14.37
CA ALA A 418 3.73 28.45 13.36
C ALA A 418 3.40 27.84 11.98
N ALA A 419 2.83 26.62 11.95
CA ALA A 419 2.38 25.98 10.71
C ALA A 419 1.20 26.72 10.08
N GLN A 420 0.22 27.15 10.86
CA GLN A 420 -0.91 27.95 10.37
C GLN A 420 -0.47 29.30 9.82
N GLU A 421 0.45 29.99 10.49
CA GLU A 421 1.01 31.27 10.01
C GLU A 421 1.82 31.09 8.74
N ARG A 422 2.65 30.07 8.63
CA ARG A 422 3.39 29.72 7.42
C ARG A 422 2.43 29.50 6.24
N VAL A 423 1.42 28.66 6.43
CA VAL A 423 0.44 28.35 5.39
C VAL A 423 -0.37 29.59 4.99
N LEU A 424 -0.79 30.41 5.95
CA LEU A 424 -1.47 31.67 5.66
C LEU A 424 -0.57 32.62 4.86
N GLY A 425 0.72 32.68 5.17
CA GLY A 425 1.72 33.42 4.40
C GLY A 425 1.81 32.96 2.94
N GLU A 426 1.82 31.63 2.71
CA GLU A 426 1.83 31.03 1.38
C GLU A 426 0.56 31.40 0.58
N ILE A 427 -0.62 31.29 1.19
CA ILE A 427 -1.89 31.65 0.58
C ILE A 427 -1.91 33.14 0.23
N ARG A 428 -1.51 34.01 1.14
CA ARG A 428 -1.47 35.47 0.89
C ARG A 428 -0.49 35.85 -0.20
N ALA A 429 0.65 35.16 -0.29
CA ALA A 429 1.60 35.35 -1.38
C ALA A 429 0.99 35.01 -2.74
N ASP A 430 0.19 33.93 -2.79
CA ASP A 430 -0.50 33.54 -4.02
C ASP A 430 -1.66 34.50 -4.39
N LEU A 431 -2.44 34.97 -3.42
CA LEU A 431 -3.54 35.91 -3.64
C LEU A 431 -3.06 37.28 -4.22
N ARG A 432 -1.80 37.63 -4.03
CA ARG A 432 -1.18 38.86 -4.59
C ARG A 432 -0.78 38.70 -6.06
N ARG A 433 -0.71 37.50 -6.58
CA ARG A 433 -0.27 37.24 -7.96
C ARG A 433 -1.37 37.55 -8.95
N SER A 434 -0.99 37.95 -10.15
CA SER A 434 -1.89 38.07 -11.30
C SER A 434 -2.33 36.73 -11.91
N ARG A 435 -1.98 35.62 -11.24
CA ARG A 435 -2.31 34.25 -11.67
C ARG A 435 -3.23 33.62 -10.65
N PRO A 436 -4.23 32.81 -11.08
CA PRO A 436 -5.13 32.15 -10.16
C PRO A 436 -4.36 31.21 -9.22
N MET A 437 -4.55 31.39 -7.92
CA MET A 437 -4.13 30.39 -6.92
C MET A 437 -4.95 29.11 -7.14
N ALA A 438 -4.30 27.98 -7.13
CA ALA A 438 -4.94 26.68 -7.05
C ALA A 438 -4.21 25.86 -5.97
N ARG A 439 -4.74 25.87 -4.72
CA ARG A 439 -4.02 25.34 -3.55
C ARG A 439 -4.87 24.36 -2.77
N LEU A 440 -4.23 23.24 -2.36
CA LEU A 440 -4.78 22.26 -1.43
C LEU A 440 -4.22 22.48 -0.03
N LEU A 441 -5.08 22.79 0.91
CA LEU A 441 -4.79 22.86 2.34
C LEU A 441 -5.06 21.51 2.99
N GLN A 442 -4.01 20.83 3.38
CA GLN A 442 -4.05 19.53 4.00
C GLN A 442 -3.63 19.61 5.47
N GLY A 443 -4.21 18.79 6.31
CA GLY A 443 -3.87 18.68 7.71
C GLY A 443 -4.84 17.76 8.45
N ASP A 444 -4.43 17.28 9.59
CA ASP A 444 -5.20 16.37 10.40
C ASP A 444 -6.52 16.96 10.92
N VAL A 445 -7.42 16.12 11.40
CA VAL A 445 -8.68 16.56 12.01
C VAL A 445 -8.39 17.44 13.23
N GLY A 446 -8.91 18.66 13.20
CA GLY A 446 -8.74 19.61 14.31
C GLY A 446 -7.42 20.42 14.30
N CYS A 447 -6.61 20.37 13.24
CA CYS A 447 -5.41 21.22 13.09
C CYS A 447 -5.74 22.70 12.77
N GLY A 448 -7.03 23.07 12.64
CA GLY A 448 -7.46 24.45 12.44
C GLY A 448 -7.53 24.93 10.99
N LYS A 449 -7.75 24.05 10.01
CA LYS A 449 -7.92 24.41 8.58
C LYS A 449 -8.96 25.49 8.36
N THR A 450 -10.09 25.42 9.05
CA THR A 450 -11.17 26.42 8.96
C THR A 450 -10.72 27.82 9.33
N VAL A 451 -9.90 27.95 10.37
CA VAL A 451 -9.38 29.27 10.80
C VAL A 451 -8.49 29.89 9.71
N VAL A 452 -7.61 29.08 9.11
CA VAL A 452 -6.76 29.51 7.99
C VAL A 452 -7.60 29.88 6.77
N ALA A 453 -8.64 29.11 6.46
CA ALA A 453 -9.55 29.39 5.35
C ALA A 453 -10.33 30.70 5.57
N VAL A 454 -10.81 30.96 6.80
CA VAL A 454 -11.46 32.22 7.15
C VAL A 454 -10.49 33.39 7.03
N ALA A 455 -9.25 33.25 7.48
CA ALA A 455 -8.22 34.28 7.29
C ALA A 455 -7.95 34.54 5.80
N ALA A 456 -7.94 33.52 4.94
CA ALA A 456 -7.83 33.67 3.49
C ALA A 456 -9.06 34.40 2.87
N VAL A 457 -10.26 34.07 3.34
CA VAL A 457 -11.50 34.78 2.96
C VAL A 457 -11.44 36.25 3.33
N LEU A 458 -10.98 36.58 4.54
CA LEU A 458 -10.82 37.95 5.00
C LEU A 458 -9.76 38.72 4.18
N SER A 459 -8.68 38.03 3.79
CA SER A 459 -7.69 38.62 2.88
C SER A 459 -8.33 38.96 1.51
N ALA A 460 -9.14 38.09 0.96
CA ALA A 460 -9.85 38.34 -0.29
C ALA A 460 -10.86 39.52 -0.18
N ILE A 461 -11.62 39.55 0.90
CA ILE A 461 -12.60 40.62 1.18
C ILE A 461 -11.90 41.96 1.44
N GLY A 462 -10.77 41.97 2.15
CA GLY A 462 -9.93 43.11 2.34
C GLY A 462 -9.42 43.67 1.02
N GLY A 463 -9.10 42.83 0.03
CA GLY A 463 -8.79 43.20 -1.34
C GLY A 463 -9.99 43.62 -2.20
N GLY A 464 -11.21 43.76 -1.61
CA GLY A 464 -12.41 44.22 -2.29
C GLY A 464 -13.11 43.17 -3.15
N ALA A 465 -12.85 41.87 -2.91
CA ALA A 465 -13.49 40.78 -3.61
C ALA A 465 -14.54 40.08 -2.73
N GLN A 466 -15.42 39.35 -3.38
CA GLN A 466 -16.33 38.42 -2.70
C GLN A 466 -15.70 37.03 -2.59
N ALA A 467 -16.14 36.25 -1.59
CA ALA A 467 -15.70 34.88 -1.39
C ALA A 467 -16.87 33.91 -1.33
N ALA A 468 -16.63 32.67 -1.77
CA ALA A 468 -17.57 31.56 -1.67
C ALA A 468 -16.94 30.43 -0.86
N LEU A 469 -17.68 29.85 0.10
CA LEU A 469 -17.31 28.65 0.84
C LEU A 469 -18.29 27.53 0.52
N MET A 470 -17.83 26.53 -0.24
CA MET A 470 -18.65 25.37 -0.62
C MET A 470 -18.30 24.18 0.28
N VAL A 471 -19.34 23.53 0.82
CA VAL A 471 -19.24 22.35 1.67
C VAL A 471 -20.21 21.26 1.20
N PRO A 472 -19.95 19.95 1.48
CA PRO A 472 -20.70 18.86 0.86
C PRO A 472 -22.14 18.66 1.38
N THR A 473 -22.44 19.07 2.60
CA THR A 473 -23.74 18.82 3.23
C THR A 473 -24.32 20.07 3.90
N GLU A 474 -25.66 20.13 4.01
CA GLU A 474 -26.35 21.26 4.65
C GLU A 474 -25.98 21.38 6.13
N VAL A 475 -25.83 20.25 6.83
CA VAL A 475 -25.41 20.23 8.24
C VAL A 475 -24.02 20.90 8.42
N LEU A 476 -23.07 20.55 7.56
CA LEU A 476 -21.73 21.18 7.58
C LEU A 476 -21.82 22.67 7.22
N ALA A 477 -22.64 23.03 6.22
CA ALA A 477 -22.83 24.41 5.83
C ALA A 477 -23.37 25.25 7.00
N GLU A 478 -24.33 24.73 7.72
CA GLU A 478 -24.92 25.38 8.89
C GLU A 478 -23.92 25.51 10.05
N GLN A 479 -23.13 24.46 10.32
CA GLN A 479 -22.08 24.51 11.33
C GLN A 479 -21.00 25.55 11.02
N HIS A 480 -20.48 25.52 9.79
CA HIS A 480 -19.51 26.54 9.36
C HIS A 480 -20.11 27.93 9.43
N PHE A 481 -21.35 28.09 8.97
CA PHE A 481 -22.02 29.38 8.95
C PHE A 481 -22.22 29.92 10.38
N ARG A 482 -22.76 29.14 11.32
CA ARG A 482 -22.93 29.56 12.72
C ARG A 482 -21.61 30.03 13.33
N ARG A 483 -20.54 29.25 13.14
CA ARG A 483 -19.20 29.57 13.70
C ARG A 483 -18.56 30.80 13.05
N ILE A 484 -18.72 30.94 11.73
CA ILE A 484 -18.16 32.05 10.97
C ILE A 484 -18.94 33.34 11.20
N THR A 485 -20.28 33.26 11.34
CA THR A 485 -21.15 34.42 11.53
C THR A 485 -20.77 35.23 12.73
N ASP A 486 -20.43 34.62 13.88
CA ASP A 486 -20.03 35.31 15.09
C ASP A 486 -18.75 36.15 14.87
N TRP A 487 -17.79 35.62 14.12
CA TRP A 487 -16.58 36.37 13.75
C TRP A 487 -16.87 37.45 12.71
N MET A 488 -17.68 37.17 11.70
CA MET A 488 -18.01 38.12 10.63
C MET A 488 -18.82 39.31 11.15
N ALA A 489 -19.75 39.09 12.08
CA ALA A 489 -20.52 40.14 12.70
C ALA A 489 -19.60 41.16 13.43
N GLN A 490 -18.63 40.66 14.22
CA GLN A 490 -17.67 41.51 14.94
C GLN A 490 -16.69 42.24 14.01
N LEU A 491 -16.46 41.72 12.82
CA LEU A 491 -15.60 42.30 11.79
C LEU A 491 -16.39 43.19 10.80
N HIS A 492 -17.69 43.31 10.95
CA HIS A 492 -18.58 44.03 10.03
C HIS A 492 -18.50 43.48 8.59
N VAL A 493 -18.38 42.17 8.42
CA VAL A 493 -18.37 41.49 7.13
C VAL A 493 -19.73 40.81 6.92
N SER A 494 -20.38 41.11 5.80
CA SER A 494 -21.67 40.53 5.47
C SER A 494 -21.50 39.08 5.00
N CYS A 495 -22.18 38.15 5.67
CA CYS A 495 -22.17 36.73 5.29
C CYS A 495 -23.58 36.13 5.30
N ALA A 496 -23.80 35.15 4.44
CA ALA A 496 -25.07 34.45 4.34
C ALA A 496 -24.89 32.97 4.02
N LEU A 497 -25.95 32.18 4.34
CA LEU A 497 -26.04 30.76 4.04
C LEU A 497 -27.02 30.51 2.90
N LEU A 498 -26.61 29.72 1.90
CA LEU A 498 -27.44 29.26 0.80
C LEU A 498 -27.39 27.73 0.68
N THR A 499 -28.54 27.09 0.94
CA THR A 499 -28.72 25.63 0.85
C THR A 499 -29.95 25.33 -0.01
N GLY A 500 -30.20 24.04 -0.27
CA GLY A 500 -31.42 23.61 -0.96
C GLY A 500 -32.70 23.95 -0.17
N SER A 501 -32.62 23.95 1.18
CA SER A 501 -33.70 24.27 2.09
C SER A 501 -33.95 25.76 2.33
N THR A 502 -33.16 26.65 1.74
CA THR A 502 -33.31 28.12 1.91
C THR A 502 -34.64 28.62 1.35
N PRO A 503 -35.50 29.28 2.16
CA PRO A 503 -36.83 29.76 1.73
C PRO A 503 -36.72 30.72 0.53
N ALA A 504 -37.64 30.60 -0.43
CA ALA A 504 -37.61 31.31 -1.70
C ALA A 504 -37.53 32.84 -1.60
N ARG A 505 -38.22 33.44 -0.57
CA ARG A 505 -38.11 34.88 -0.33
C ARG A 505 -36.74 35.31 0.13
N ARG A 506 -36.13 34.60 1.06
CA ARG A 506 -34.78 34.86 1.58
C ARG A 506 -33.75 34.62 0.48
N ARG A 507 -33.92 33.56 -0.32
CA ARG A 507 -33.07 33.25 -1.45
C ARG A 507 -33.01 34.38 -2.48
N ARG A 508 -34.17 34.94 -2.86
CA ARG A 508 -34.24 36.10 -3.80
C ARG A 508 -33.46 37.31 -3.28
N GLN A 509 -33.65 37.65 -2.00
CA GLN A 509 -32.90 38.74 -1.38
C GLN A 509 -31.41 38.50 -1.38
N LEU A 510 -30.97 37.32 -0.95
CA LEU A 510 -29.54 36.96 -0.94
C LEU A 510 -28.90 37.05 -2.33
N LEU A 511 -29.59 36.57 -3.36
CA LEU A 511 -29.09 36.63 -4.74
C LEU A 511 -28.97 38.08 -5.25
N THR A 512 -29.87 38.94 -4.86
CA THR A 512 -29.80 40.38 -5.16
C THR A 512 -28.63 41.05 -4.46
N ASP A 513 -28.46 40.82 -3.17
CA ASP A 513 -27.37 41.38 -2.36
C ASP A 513 -25.99 40.88 -2.84
N LEU A 514 -25.94 39.61 -3.27
CA LEU A 514 -24.74 39.01 -3.85
C LEU A 514 -24.36 39.65 -5.18
N ALA A 515 -25.33 39.80 -6.08
CA ALA A 515 -25.12 40.42 -7.41
C ALA A 515 -24.76 41.91 -7.32
N ASN A 516 -25.21 42.61 -6.28
CA ASN A 516 -24.88 44.02 -6.03
C ASN A 516 -23.57 44.20 -5.22
N GLY A 517 -22.90 43.11 -4.79
CA GLY A 517 -21.68 43.18 -4.01
C GLY A 517 -21.84 43.51 -2.54
N GLN A 518 -23.07 43.65 -2.04
CA GLN A 518 -23.37 43.92 -0.63
C GLN A 518 -23.09 42.71 0.26
N LEU A 519 -23.28 41.50 -0.28
CA LEU A 519 -22.95 40.28 0.38
C LEU A 519 -21.52 39.85 0.03
N GLN A 520 -20.61 39.82 1.03
CA GLN A 520 -19.19 39.60 0.85
C GLN A 520 -18.78 38.12 0.93
N LEU A 521 -19.42 37.33 1.79
CA LEU A 521 -19.18 35.89 1.94
C LEU A 521 -20.47 35.10 1.76
N LEU A 522 -20.47 34.16 0.83
CA LEU A 522 -21.57 33.20 0.67
C LEU A 522 -21.10 31.79 1.04
N VAL A 523 -21.71 31.21 2.08
CA VAL A 523 -21.49 29.84 2.51
C VAL A 523 -22.61 28.97 1.95
N GLY A 524 -22.34 27.77 1.47
CA GLY A 524 -23.42 26.88 1.01
C GLY A 524 -22.95 25.54 0.50
N THR A 525 -23.92 24.79 -0.04
CA THR A 525 -23.72 23.48 -0.63
C THR A 525 -23.67 23.56 -2.16
N HIS A 526 -24.05 22.48 -2.83
CA HIS A 526 -24.23 22.48 -4.30
C HIS A 526 -25.20 23.57 -4.81
N ALA A 527 -26.04 24.16 -3.95
CA ALA A 527 -26.90 25.31 -4.28
C ALA A 527 -26.09 26.51 -4.83
N LEU A 528 -24.80 26.64 -4.47
CA LEU A 528 -23.91 27.66 -5.02
C LEU A 528 -23.64 27.49 -6.52
N LEU A 529 -23.82 26.28 -7.06
CA LEU A 529 -23.57 25.95 -8.46
C LEU A 529 -24.73 26.32 -9.39
N GLU A 530 -25.89 26.64 -8.85
CA GLU A 530 -27.08 26.96 -9.62
C GLU A 530 -26.92 28.25 -10.45
N ASP A 531 -27.51 28.30 -11.63
CA ASP A 531 -27.33 29.40 -12.58
C ASP A 531 -27.78 30.78 -12.07
N PRO A 532 -28.83 30.90 -11.19
CA PRO A 532 -29.20 32.21 -10.62
C PRO A 532 -28.17 32.82 -9.67
N VAL A 533 -27.22 32.03 -9.17
CA VAL A 533 -26.16 32.52 -8.27
C VAL A 533 -25.13 33.30 -9.10
N ARG A 534 -25.11 34.61 -8.96
CA ARG A 534 -24.15 35.51 -9.65
C ARG A 534 -23.47 36.41 -8.64
N PHE A 535 -22.14 36.44 -8.71
CA PHE A 535 -21.31 37.31 -7.88
C PHE A 535 -20.98 38.60 -8.64
N ALA A 536 -20.95 39.74 -7.96
CA ALA A 536 -20.44 40.99 -8.54
C ALA A 536 -18.93 40.91 -8.80
N ARG A 537 -18.15 40.31 -7.87
CA ARG A 537 -16.68 40.23 -7.93
C ARG A 537 -16.14 39.06 -7.15
N LEU A 538 -16.38 37.83 -7.63
CA LEU A 538 -15.87 36.62 -6.98
C LEU A 538 -14.34 36.53 -7.14
N GLY A 539 -13.59 36.66 -6.04
CA GLY A 539 -12.13 36.59 -6.04
C GLY A 539 -11.58 35.30 -5.41
N LEU A 540 -12.29 34.70 -4.45
CA LEU A 540 -11.84 33.49 -3.78
C LEU A 540 -12.96 32.45 -3.65
N VAL A 541 -12.64 31.23 -4.06
CA VAL A 541 -13.47 30.04 -3.84
C VAL A 541 -12.77 29.12 -2.85
N VAL A 542 -13.45 28.80 -1.76
CA VAL A 542 -13.00 27.81 -0.77
C VAL A 542 -13.89 26.59 -0.88
N VAL A 543 -13.29 25.39 -0.98
CA VAL A 543 -14.01 24.11 -1.06
C VAL A 543 -13.54 23.22 0.07
N ASP A 544 -14.44 22.85 0.98
CA ASP A 544 -14.13 21.91 2.06
C ASP A 544 -14.48 20.49 1.68
N GLU A 545 -13.75 19.50 2.21
CA GLU A 545 -13.88 18.07 1.91
C GLU A 545 -13.88 17.79 0.40
N GLN A 546 -12.83 18.25 -0.27
CA GLN A 546 -12.68 18.21 -1.73
C GLN A 546 -13.02 16.86 -2.37
N HIS A 547 -12.69 15.74 -1.69
CA HIS A 547 -12.91 14.38 -2.20
C HIS A 547 -14.40 14.04 -2.45
N ARG A 548 -15.33 14.82 -1.89
CA ARG A 548 -16.78 14.67 -2.07
C ARG A 548 -17.35 15.45 -3.25
N PHE A 549 -16.51 16.23 -3.93
CA PHE A 549 -16.92 17.02 -5.09
C PHE A 549 -16.24 16.55 -6.37
N GLY A 550 -17.02 16.40 -7.43
CA GLY A 550 -16.50 16.14 -8.77
C GLY A 550 -15.76 17.36 -9.36
N VAL A 551 -14.81 17.11 -10.25
CA VAL A 551 -14.03 18.16 -10.94
C VAL A 551 -14.97 19.16 -11.64
N ARG A 552 -16.02 18.68 -12.31
CA ARG A 552 -17.03 19.53 -13.01
C ARG A 552 -17.76 20.48 -12.08
N GLN A 553 -18.01 20.11 -10.84
CA GLN A 553 -18.69 20.98 -9.87
C GLN A 553 -17.78 22.15 -9.47
N ARG A 554 -16.50 21.89 -9.26
CA ARG A 554 -15.51 22.95 -8.97
C ARG A 554 -15.37 23.90 -10.14
N ASP A 555 -15.26 23.37 -11.37
CA ASP A 555 -15.14 24.18 -12.58
C ASP A 555 -16.37 25.08 -12.78
N ARG A 556 -17.59 24.59 -12.51
CA ARG A 556 -18.82 25.40 -12.54
C ARG A 556 -18.80 26.53 -11.52
N LEU A 557 -18.27 26.33 -10.31
CA LEU A 557 -18.15 27.38 -9.30
C LEU A 557 -17.10 28.43 -9.70
N LEU A 558 -15.96 27.98 -10.21
CA LEU A 558 -14.90 28.88 -10.72
C LEU A 558 -15.37 29.70 -11.93
N ALA A 559 -16.23 29.14 -12.77
CA ALA A 559 -16.81 29.86 -13.92
C ALA A 559 -17.75 31.02 -13.53
N LYS A 560 -18.15 31.15 -12.25
CA LYS A 560 -18.97 32.26 -11.75
C LYS A 560 -18.17 33.56 -11.50
N GLY A 561 -16.85 33.52 -11.62
CA GLY A 561 -15.98 34.69 -11.53
C GLY A 561 -15.00 34.77 -12.69
N SER A 562 -14.32 35.91 -12.84
CA SER A 562 -13.21 36.07 -13.78
C SER A 562 -11.94 35.44 -13.19
N HIS A 563 -11.80 34.09 -13.33
CA HIS A 563 -10.68 33.31 -12.85
C HIS A 563 -10.35 33.50 -11.35
N PRO A 564 -11.29 33.22 -10.43
CA PRO A 564 -11.08 33.39 -9.01
C PRO A 564 -10.00 32.43 -8.48
N HIS A 565 -9.36 32.81 -7.39
CA HIS A 565 -8.45 31.94 -6.64
C HIS A 565 -9.21 30.74 -6.05
N LEU A 566 -8.58 29.57 -6.01
CA LEU A 566 -9.14 28.35 -5.48
C LEU A 566 -8.33 27.87 -4.27
N LEU A 567 -8.96 27.72 -3.12
CA LEU A 567 -8.45 27.03 -1.96
C LEU A 567 -9.30 25.81 -1.68
N THR A 568 -8.72 24.63 -1.76
CA THR A 568 -9.41 23.38 -1.41
C THR A 568 -8.87 22.84 -0.09
N MET A 569 -9.75 22.25 0.72
CA MET A 569 -9.37 21.66 2.01
C MET A 569 -9.74 20.18 2.05
N THR A 570 -8.96 19.41 2.79
CA THR A 570 -9.28 18.02 3.11
C THR A 570 -8.89 17.70 4.55
N ALA A 571 -9.78 16.99 5.25
CA ALA A 571 -9.52 16.45 6.58
C ALA A 571 -8.95 15.01 6.51
N THR A 572 -9.01 14.36 5.34
CA THR A 572 -8.30 13.10 5.14
C THR A 572 -6.83 13.39 4.95
N PRO A 573 -5.95 12.88 5.80
CA PRO A 573 -4.53 12.85 5.49
C PRO A 573 -4.35 11.97 4.24
N ILE A 574 -3.99 12.58 3.12
CA ILE A 574 -3.67 11.84 1.90
C ILE A 574 -2.16 11.64 1.91
N PRO A 575 -1.65 10.41 1.74
CA PRO A 575 -0.23 10.19 1.60
C PRO A 575 0.39 11.19 0.63
N ARG A 576 1.56 11.71 0.95
CA ARG A 576 2.19 12.77 0.15
C ARG A 576 2.34 12.39 -1.31
N THR A 577 2.74 11.15 -1.56
CA THR A 577 2.86 10.57 -2.91
C THR A 577 1.53 10.57 -3.67
N LEU A 578 0.47 10.18 -2.98
CA LEU A 578 -0.87 10.14 -3.55
C LEU A 578 -1.44 11.55 -3.79
N ALA A 579 -1.20 12.50 -2.87
CA ALA A 579 -1.58 13.90 -3.04
C ALA A 579 -0.91 14.53 -4.27
N LEU A 580 0.38 14.25 -4.48
CA LEU A 580 1.15 14.75 -5.63
C LEU A 580 0.68 14.15 -6.97
N THR A 581 0.07 12.99 -6.94
CA THR A 581 -0.45 12.29 -8.12
C THR A 581 -1.88 12.70 -8.43
N LEU A 582 -2.74 12.77 -7.41
CA LEU A 582 -4.16 13.12 -7.56
C LEU A 582 -4.39 14.61 -7.79
N HIS A 583 -3.58 15.44 -7.16
CA HIS A 583 -3.74 16.89 -7.10
C HIS A 583 -2.48 17.60 -7.60
N GLY A 584 -1.76 17.00 -8.55
CA GLY A 584 -0.54 17.59 -9.13
C GLY A 584 -0.76 18.92 -9.86
N ASP A 585 -2.01 19.26 -10.11
CA ASP A 585 -2.46 20.57 -10.60
C ASP A 585 -2.61 21.62 -9.49
N LEU A 586 -2.56 21.22 -8.21
CA LEU A 586 -2.66 22.10 -7.05
C LEU A 586 -1.32 22.25 -6.33
N ASP A 587 -1.08 23.42 -5.77
CA ASP A 587 -0.03 23.62 -4.76
C ASP A 587 -0.49 23.05 -3.42
N VAL A 588 0.37 22.32 -2.72
CA VAL A 588 0.01 21.67 -1.46
C VAL A 588 0.63 22.42 -0.29
N SER A 589 -0.21 22.82 0.66
CA SER A 589 0.19 23.34 1.97
C SER A 589 -0.27 22.39 3.06
N VAL A 590 0.63 22.05 3.99
CA VAL A 590 0.37 21.09 5.06
C VAL A 590 0.43 21.80 6.41
N ILE A 591 -0.62 21.64 7.21
CA ILE A 591 -0.60 21.99 8.64
C ILE A 591 -0.23 20.71 9.40
N ASP A 592 1.02 20.62 9.78
CA ASP A 592 1.67 19.46 10.41
C ASP A 592 1.69 19.52 11.95
N THR A 593 1.13 20.56 12.54
CA THR A 593 1.06 20.75 13.99
C THR A 593 -0.38 20.88 14.46
N LEU A 594 -0.69 20.24 15.58
CA LEU A 594 -1.96 20.43 16.27
C LEU A 594 -1.90 21.67 17.19
N PRO A 595 -3.04 22.36 17.40
CA PRO A 595 -3.12 23.46 18.36
C PRO A 595 -2.73 23.00 19.78
N PRO A 596 -2.12 23.87 20.60
CA PRO A 596 -1.73 23.54 21.97
C PRO A 596 -2.96 23.21 22.83
N GLY A 597 -2.80 22.31 23.80
CA GLY A 597 -3.86 21.89 24.74
C GLY A 597 -4.66 20.66 24.33
N ARG A 598 -4.48 20.13 23.15
CA ARG A 598 -5.14 18.88 22.70
C ARG A 598 -4.44 17.66 23.30
N ARG A 599 -5.18 16.77 23.96
CA ARG A 599 -4.68 15.52 24.49
C ARG A 599 -4.79 14.39 23.45
N PRO A 600 -3.80 13.48 23.37
CA PRO A 600 -3.88 12.31 22.50
C PRO A 600 -5.06 11.42 22.88
N VAL A 601 -5.76 10.88 21.88
CA VAL A 601 -6.86 9.94 22.08
C VAL A 601 -6.29 8.55 22.32
N THR A 602 -6.59 7.95 23.48
CA THR A 602 -6.18 6.59 23.81
C THR A 602 -6.97 5.60 22.97
N THR A 603 -6.31 4.96 21.99
CA THR A 603 -6.95 4.01 21.08
C THR A 603 -6.67 2.57 21.53
N ARG A 604 -7.69 1.71 21.59
CA ARG A 604 -7.57 0.30 21.97
C ARG A 604 -8.35 -0.60 21.02
N VAL A 605 -7.74 -1.73 20.65
CA VAL A 605 -8.39 -2.78 19.85
C VAL A 605 -8.95 -3.82 20.80
N LEU A 606 -10.25 -4.08 20.73
CA LEU A 606 -10.97 -5.05 21.54
C LEU A 606 -11.47 -6.20 20.66
N LYS A 607 -11.52 -7.41 21.20
CA LYS A 607 -12.22 -8.53 20.56
C LYS A 607 -13.73 -8.41 20.80
N ALA A 608 -14.56 -9.02 19.96
CA ALA A 608 -16.01 -9.08 20.17
C ALA A 608 -16.41 -9.56 21.58
N SER A 609 -15.69 -10.55 22.12
CA SER A 609 -15.88 -11.05 23.49
C SER A 609 -15.57 -10.04 24.60
N GLN A 610 -14.91 -8.93 24.27
CA GLN A 610 -14.55 -7.88 25.23
C GLN A 610 -15.44 -6.64 25.11
N ARG A 611 -16.53 -6.69 24.32
CA ARG A 611 -17.48 -5.58 24.07
C ARG A 611 -18.00 -4.97 25.37
N GLU A 612 -18.24 -5.77 26.41
CA GLU A 612 -18.67 -5.31 27.73
C GLU A 612 -17.69 -4.32 28.38
N ARG A 613 -16.41 -4.42 28.08
CA ARG A 613 -15.41 -3.43 28.56
C ARG A 613 -15.65 -2.04 27.95
N ALA A 614 -16.12 -2.01 26.70
CA ALA A 614 -16.46 -0.75 26.04
C ALA A 614 -17.69 -0.11 26.70
N TRP A 615 -18.74 -0.90 26.96
CA TRP A 615 -19.96 -0.40 27.58
C TRP A 615 -19.73 0.09 29.02
N ARG A 616 -18.91 -0.60 29.80
CA ARG A 616 -18.51 -0.13 31.13
C ARG A 616 -17.76 1.20 31.09
N LEU A 617 -16.88 1.41 30.12
CA LEU A 617 -16.21 2.69 29.94
C LEU A 617 -17.20 3.79 29.57
N VAL A 618 -18.14 3.52 28.64
CA VAL A 618 -19.18 4.48 28.25
C VAL A 618 -20.03 4.88 29.45
N ARG A 619 -20.52 3.92 30.27
CA ARG A 619 -21.30 4.21 31.48
C ARG A 619 -20.54 5.09 32.46
N ARG A 620 -19.22 4.83 32.66
CA ARG A 620 -18.38 5.63 33.54
C ARG A 620 -18.24 7.06 33.06
N GLU A 621 -17.92 7.24 31.79
CA GLU A 621 -17.72 8.56 31.19
C GLU A 621 -19.01 9.37 31.16
N VAL A 622 -20.16 8.73 30.91
CA VAL A 622 -21.47 9.36 30.96
C VAL A 622 -21.85 9.78 32.40
N ALA A 623 -21.52 8.94 33.39
CA ALA A 623 -21.75 9.29 34.81
C ALA A 623 -20.91 10.50 35.24
N GLU A 624 -19.78 10.75 34.60
CA GLU A 624 -18.92 11.92 34.79
C GLU A 624 -19.35 13.14 33.92
N GLY A 625 -20.55 13.08 33.30
CA GLY A 625 -21.13 14.17 32.50
C GLY A 625 -20.59 14.27 31.08
N ARG A 626 -19.79 13.30 30.62
CA ARG A 626 -19.25 13.25 29.26
C ARG A 626 -20.18 12.47 28.33
N ARG A 627 -19.86 12.43 27.03
CA ARG A 627 -20.70 11.85 25.98
C ARG A 627 -19.95 10.83 25.18
N ALA A 628 -20.69 9.90 24.54
CA ALA A 628 -20.10 8.84 23.76
C ALA A 628 -20.75 8.69 22.38
N TYR A 629 -19.92 8.40 21.38
CA TYR A 629 -20.35 7.94 20.06
C TYR A 629 -20.27 6.42 19.99
N VAL A 630 -21.25 5.79 19.36
CA VAL A 630 -21.24 4.38 18.96
C VAL A 630 -21.45 4.33 17.45
N VAL A 631 -20.44 3.90 16.70
CA VAL A 631 -20.47 3.88 15.24
C VAL A 631 -20.55 2.46 14.72
N LEU A 632 -21.48 2.24 13.79
CA LEU A 632 -21.77 0.97 13.15
C LEU A 632 -21.33 1.01 11.67
N PRO A 633 -20.82 -0.10 11.09
CA PRO A 633 -20.43 -0.15 9.69
C PRO A 633 -21.64 -0.11 8.76
N LEU A 634 -21.38 0.33 7.52
CA LEU A 634 -22.31 0.17 6.42
C LEU A 634 -22.33 -1.30 5.97
N VAL A 635 -23.50 -1.84 5.64
CA VAL A 635 -23.67 -3.17 5.06
C VAL A 635 -23.79 -3.00 3.55
N GLU A 636 -22.84 -3.52 2.78
CA GLU A 636 -22.66 -3.26 1.32
C GLU A 636 -23.85 -3.65 0.44
N GLU A 637 -24.80 -4.45 0.92
CA GLU A 637 -25.85 -5.02 0.08
C GLU A 637 -27.12 -4.14 -0.08
N SER A 638 -27.41 -3.19 0.77
CA SER A 638 -28.52 -2.22 0.58
C SER A 638 -28.59 -1.16 1.70
N GLU A 639 -28.78 0.10 1.32
CA GLU A 639 -29.01 1.22 2.26
C GLU A 639 -30.21 0.98 3.21
N THR A 640 -31.14 0.09 2.85
CA THR A 640 -32.28 -0.32 3.70
C THR A 640 -31.85 -1.24 4.84
N LEU A 641 -30.92 -2.15 4.63
CA LEU A 641 -30.39 -3.06 5.65
C LEU A 641 -29.53 -2.31 6.68
N GLU A 642 -28.79 -1.29 6.24
CA GLU A 642 -27.98 -0.45 7.10
C GLU A 642 -28.78 0.28 8.16
N VAL A 643 -29.88 0.89 7.74
CA VAL A 643 -30.78 1.62 8.65
C VAL A 643 -31.42 0.66 9.64
N ARG A 644 -31.84 -0.53 9.19
CA ARG A 644 -32.40 -1.56 10.10
C ARG A 644 -31.41 -1.97 11.16
N SER A 645 -30.18 -2.27 10.77
CA SER A 645 -29.10 -2.66 11.70
C SER A 645 -28.80 -1.56 12.73
N ALA A 646 -28.74 -0.30 12.31
CA ALA A 646 -28.53 0.82 13.22
C ALA A 646 -29.72 1.03 14.19
N VAL A 647 -30.94 0.88 13.69
CA VAL A 647 -32.16 0.98 14.52
C VAL A 647 -32.26 -0.19 15.49
N GLU A 648 -31.95 -1.41 15.07
CA GLU A 648 -31.96 -2.61 15.93
C GLU A 648 -30.89 -2.50 17.04
N GLU A 649 -29.69 -2.10 16.69
CA GLU A 649 -28.60 -1.92 17.67
C GLU A 649 -28.94 -0.75 18.64
N HIS A 650 -29.47 0.34 18.13
CA HIS A 650 -29.97 1.43 18.98
C HIS A 650 -31.02 0.93 20.02
N ARG A 651 -32.01 0.13 19.56
CA ARG A 651 -33.03 -0.45 20.46
C ARG A 651 -32.42 -1.41 21.49
N ARG A 652 -31.45 -2.22 21.06
CA ARG A 652 -30.72 -3.13 21.96
C ARG A 652 -29.97 -2.35 23.01
N LEU A 653 -29.20 -1.34 22.62
CA LEU A 653 -28.44 -0.51 23.54
C LEU A 653 -29.34 0.22 24.54
N CYS A 654 -30.51 0.76 24.11
CA CYS A 654 -31.47 1.40 25.01
C CYS A 654 -32.04 0.43 26.04
N ARG A 655 -32.31 -0.82 25.69
CA ARG A 655 -32.96 -1.79 26.56
C ARG A 655 -32.01 -2.54 27.47
N GLU A 656 -30.88 -2.97 26.91
CA GLU A 656 -29.97 -3.93 27.55
C GLU A 656 -28.80 -3.24 28.21
N GLU A 657 -28.21 -2.22 27.55
CA GLU A 657 -26.96 -1.65 27.99
C GLU A 657 -27.09 -0.29 28.68
N PHE A 658 -28.02 0.53 28.24
CA PHE A 658 -28.17 1.92 28.70
C PHE A 658 -29.62 2.28 29.03
N PRO A 659 -30.33 1.51 29.94
CA PRO A 659 -31.73 1.76 30.25
C PRO A 659 -31.97 3.14 30.87
N ASP A 660 -30.99 3.67 31.61
CA ASP A 660 -31.09 4.95 32.34
C ASP A 660 -30.36 6.10 31.66
N ILE A 661 -29.84 5.88 30.46
CA ILE A 661 -29.04 6.85 29.69
C ILE A 661 -29.79 7.24 28.42
N GLY A 662 -29.85 8.54 28.14
CA GLY A 662 -30.42 9.02 26.87
C GLY A 662 -29.56 8.61 25.66
N VAL A 663 -30.14 7.73 24.83
CA VAL A 663 -29.47 7.25 23.60
C VAL A 663 -30.14 7.86 22.36
N GLY A 664 -29.42 8.61 21.57
CA GLY A 664 -29.86 9.18 20.29
C GLY A 664 -29.49 8.30 19.11
N LEU A 665 -30.21 8.47 17.99
CA LEU A 665 -29.91 7.74 16.73
C LEU A 665 -29.66 8.73 15.58
N LEU A 666 -28.62 8.49 14.79
CA LEU A 666 -28.25 9.31 13.63
C LEU A 666 -27.88 8.42 12.43
N HIS A 667 -28.65 8.50 11.33
CA HIS A 667 -28.38 7.75 10.12
C HIS A 667 -28.70 8.54 8.84
N GLY A 668 -28.25 8.04 7.69
CA GLY A 668 -28.33 8.74 6.42
C GLY A 668 -29.72 9.15 5.96
N ARG A 669 -30.76 8.35 6.29
CA ARG A 669 -32.16 8.54 5.85
C ARG A 669 -32.99 9.52 6.70
N LEU A 670 -32.46 10.00 7.82
CA LEU A 670 -33.15 11.05 8.57
C LEU A 670 -33.26 12.31 7.72
N SER A 671 -34.38 13.07 7.91
CA SER A 671 -34.46 14.39 7.31
C SER A 671 -33.36 15.33 7.81
N ALA A 672 -33.11 16.42 7.11
CA ALA A 672 -32.12 17.41 7.55
C ALA A 672 -32.47 17.99 8.94
N GLU A 673 -33.73 18.20 9.19
CA GLU A 673 -34.26 18.72 10.46
C GLU A 673 -34.09 17.70 11.60
N ASP A 674 -34.42 16.41 11.35
CA ASP A 674 -34.23 15.34 12.36
C ASP A 674 -32.76 15.13 12.69
N LYS A 675 -31.86 15.22 11.67
CA LYS A 675 -30.43 15.16 11.90
C LYS A 675 -29.92 16.28 12.78
N LEU A 676 -30.35 17.50 12.52
CA LEU A 676 -30.01 18.66 13.35
C LEU A 676 -30.55 18.50 14.79
N THR A 677 -31.79 18.07 14.94
CA THR A 677 -32.42 17.82 16.24
C THR A 677 -31.69 16.76 17.06
N ALA A 678 -31.27 15.64 16.42
CA ALA A 678 -30.50 14.59 17.07
C ALA A 678 -29.10 15.10 17.50
N ILE A 679 -28.46 15.88 16.65
CA ILE A 679 -27.15 16.50 16.92
C ILE A 679 -27.28 17.53 18.08
N GLU A 680 -28.29 18.39 18.07
CA GLU A 680 -28.54 19.39 19.13
C GLU A 680 -28.89 18.74 20.46
N ALA A 681 -29.67 17.65 20.44
CA ALA A 681 -29.97 16.87 21.65
C ALA A 681 -28.69 16.25 22.24
N PHE A 682 -27.77 15.76 21.38
CA PHE A 682 -26.48 15.23 21.81
C PHE A 682 -25.54 16.36 22.27
N ALA A 683 -25.50 17.47 21.56
CA ALA A 683 -24.64 18.62 21.90
C ALA A 683 -25.09 19.33 23.18
N SER A 684 -26.40 19.35 23.50
CA SER A 684 -26.95 19.92 24.76
C SER A 684 -26.87 18.94 25.93
N GLY A 685 -26.65 17.65 25.72
CA GLY A 685 -26.61 16.61 26.75
C GLY A 685 -27.96 16.00 27.08
N ARG A 686 -29.01 16.33 26.34
CA ARG A 686 -30.32 15.62 26.45
C ARG A 686 -30.17 14.14 26.09
N THR A 687 -29.26 13.82 25.14
CA THR A 687 -28.78 12.47 24.87
C THR A 687 -27.31 12.39 25.17
N GLN A 688 -26.86 11.37 25.90
CA GLN A 688 -25.47 11.18 26.30
C GLN A 688 -24.72 10.19 25.42
N VAL A 689 -25.43 9.29 24.77
CA VAL A 689 -24.88 8.33 23.80
C VAL A 689 -25.53 8.58 22.45
N LEU A 690 -24.72 8.68 21.38
CA LEU A 690 -25.21 8.82 20.01
C LEU A 690 -24.81 7.60 19.18
N VAL A 691 -25.80 6.77 18.83
CA VAL A 691 -25.61 5.64 17.90
C VAL A 691 -25.69 6.17 16.47
N SER A 692 -24.71 5.88 15.66
CA SER A 692 -24.67 6.38 14.28
C SER A 692 -24.06 5.40 13.30
N THR A 693 -24.44 5.56 12.04
CA THR A 693 -23.68 5.03 10.90
C THR A 693 -22.52 5.98 10.55
N THR A 694 -21.87 5.80 9.43
CA THR A 694 -20.76 6.66 8.94
C THR A 694 -21.10 8.14 8.78
N VAL A 695 -22.37 8.52 8.93
CA VAL A 695 -22.84 9.93 8.86
C VAL A 695 -22.13 10.84 9.89
N VAL A 696 -21.67 10.30 11.01
CA VAL A 696 -20.87 11.03 12.02
C VAL A 696 -19.50 11.46 11.48
N GLU A 697 -19.00 10.81 10.42
CA GLU A 697 -17.79 11.26 9.71
C GLU A 697 -17.91 12.72 9.23
N VAL A 698 -19.16 13.18 9.00
CA VAL A 698 -19.45 14.50 8.49
C VAL A 698 -19.79 15.47 9.63
N GLY A 699 -18.77 16.08 10.22
CA GLY A 699 -18.88 17.44 10.75
C GLY A 699 -19.46 17.72 12.14
N VAL A 700 -19.86 16.76 12.98
CA VAL A 700 -20.38 17.06 14.31
C VAL A 700 -19.26 17.34 15.33
N ASP A 701 -19.18 18.57 15.83
CA ASP A 701 -18.19 18.99 16.83
C ASP A 701 -18.84 19.11 18.21
N VAL A 702 -18.60 18.13 19.08
CA VAL A 702 -19.09 18.13 20.48
C VAL A 702 -17.88 17.99 21.41
N PRO A 703 -17.42 19.09 22.03
CA PRO A 703 -16.22 19.10 22.88
C PRO A 703 -16.30 18.13 24.08
N GLN A 704 -17.48 17.86 24.57
CA GLN A 704 -17.73 16.97 25.72
C GLN A 704 -17.74 15.48 25.35
N ALA A 705 -17.62 15.14 24.07
CA ALA A 705 -17.53 13.74 23.65
C ALA A 705 -16.14 13.18 23.92
N SER A 706 -16.03 12.27 24.89
CA SER A 706 -14.76 11.65 25.32
C SER A 706 -14.60 10.22 24.84
N VAL A 707 -15.66 9.52 24.42
CA VAL A 707 -15.59 8.12 24.00
C VAL A 707 -16.12 7.94 22.58
N MET A 708 -15.33 7.22 21.78
CA MET A 708 -15.72 6.71 20.48
C MET A 708 -15.65 5.18 20.51
N VAL A 709 -16.78 4.50 20.32
CA VAL A 709 -16.84 3.05 20.14
C VAL A 709 -17.15 2.77 18.67
N ILE A 710 -16.32 2.00 18.00
CA ILE A 710 -16.52 1.59 16.60
C ILE A 710 -16.69 0.08 16.57
N ASP A 711 -17.89 -0.36 16.29
CA ASP A 711 -18.19 -1.79 16.18
C ASP A 711 -17.85 -2.30 14.78
N HIS A 712 -17.45 -3.57 14.68
CA HIS A 712 -16.94 -4.13 13.42
C HIS A 712 -15.90 -3.23 12.74
N ALA A 713 -14.96 -2.74 13.51
CA ALA A 713 -13.96 -1.77 13.05
C ALA A 713 -13.12 -2.30 11.86
N GLU A 714 -12.99 -3.61 11.70
CA GLU A 714 -12.31 -4.25 10.57
C GLU A 714 -12.95 -3.95 9.20
N ARG A 715 -14.21 -3.53 9.16
CA ARG A 715 -14.91 -3.18 7.91
C ARG A 715 -14.63 -1.77 7.43
N PHE A 716 -14.09 -0.91 8.28
CA PHE A 716 -13.77 0.47 7.93
C PHE A 716 -12.38 0.62 7.31
N GLY A 717 -12.20 1.63 6.48
CA GLY A 717 -10.88 2.08 6.07
C GLY A 717 -10.11 2.73 7.22
N LEU A 718 -8.78 2.61 7.24
CA LEU A 718 -7.98 3.25 8.29
C LEU A 718 -8.14 4.78 8.29
N ALA A 719 -8.26 5.40 7.11
CA ALA A 719 -8.53 6.83 6.97
C ALA A 719 -9.89 7.22 7.60
N GLN A 720 -10.93 6.40 7.40
CA GLN A 720 -12.25 6.62 8.01
C GLN A 720 -12.19 6.47 9.55
N LEU A 721 -11.54 5.40 10.03
CA LEU A 721 -11.33 5.19 11.46
C LEU A 721 -10.57 6.35 12.09
N HIS A 722 -9.57 6.88 11.41
CA HIS A 722 -8.81 8.06 11.86
C HIS A 722 -9.70 9.32 11.94
N GLN A 723 -10.56 9.55 10.95
CA GLN A 723 -11.51 10.67 10.96
C GLN A 723 -12.54 10.54 12.09
N LEU A 724 -13.07 9.32 12.32
CA LEU A 724 -13.97 9.03 13.44
C LEU A 724 -13.25 9.24 14.77
N ARG A 725 -12.03 8.74 14.94
CA ARG A 725 -11.20 9.00 16.13
C ARG A 725 -11.03 10.49 16.40
N GLY A 726 -10.85 11.30 15.36
CA GLY A 726 -10.72 12.74 15.44
C GLY A 726 -11.98 13.50 15.89
N ARG A 727 -13.13 12.81 16.02
CA ARG A 727 -14.38 13.39 16.55
C ARG A 727 -14.41 13.46 18.07
N VAL A 728 -13.54 12.74 18.77
CA VAL A 728 -13.32 12.85 20.21
C VAL A 728 -11.97 13.51 20.51
N GLY A 729 -11.70 13.89 21.73
CA GLY A 729 -10.46 14.56 22.13
C GLY A 729 -10.40 16.03 21.71
N ARG A 730 -11.53 16.71 21.64
CA ARG A 730 -11.61 18.16 21.33
C ARG A 730 -11.76 19.03 22.57
N GLY A 731 -12.05 18.40 23.72
CA GLY A 731 -12.06 19.02 25.05
C GLY A 731 -10.74 18.85 25.80
N ALA A 732 -10.72 19.30 27.06
CA ALA A 732 -9.59 19.15 27.99
C ALA A 732 -9.49 17.75 28.61
N ASP A 733 -10.54 16.94 28.49
CA ASP A 733 -10.65 15.62 29.10
C ASP A 733 -9.88 14.53 28.33
N ALA A 734 -9.47 13.47 29.06
CA ALA A 734 -8.91 12.30 28.44
C ALA A 734 -9.98 11.60 27.56
N SER A 735 -9.59 11.23 26.37
CA SER A 735 -10.52 10.66 25.39
C SER A 735 -10.09 9.28 24.93
N HIS A 736 -11.06 8.45 24.60
CA HIS A 736 -10.87 7.03 24.29
C HIS A 736 -11.52 6.68 22.95
N CYS A 737 -10.80 5.90 22.13
CA CYS A 737 -11.32 5.29 20.92
C CYS A 737 -11.21 3.76 21.05
N LEU A 738 -12.32 3.07 21.00
CA LEU A 738 -12.42 1.63 21.16
C LEU A 738 -12.83 0.99 19.84
N LEU A 739 -11.93 0.17 19.27
CA LEU A 739 -12.11 -0.52 18.00
C LEU A 739 -12.49 -1.97 18.29
N ILE A 740 -13.70 -2.40 17.98
CA ILE A 740 -14.15 -3.77 18.20
C ILE A 740 -13.91 -4.57 16.92
N ASP A 741 -13.00 -5.55 17.00
CA ASP A 741 -12.70 -6.51 15.92
C ASP A 741 -13.59 -7.74 16.09
N SER A 742 -14.48 -7.97 15.15
CA SER A 742 -15.40 -9.11 15.10
C SER A 742 -14.98 -10.18 14.09
N SER A 743 -13.96 -9.91 13.23
CA SER A 743 -13.52 -10.85 12.19
C SER A 743 -12.62 -11.97 12.73
N GLY A 744 -11.84 -11.69 13.77
CA GLY A 744 -10.81 -12.59 14.27
C GLY A 744 -9.63 -12.86 13.32
N GLN A 745 -9.57 -12.16 12.19
CA GLN A 745 -8.52 -12.33 11.18
C GLN A 745 -7.25 -11.56 11.59
N ALA A 746 -6.09 -12.21 11.45
CA ALA A 746 -4.80 -11.62 11.82
C ALA A 746 -4.49 -10.32 11.04
N ILE A 747 -4.79 -10.30 9.74
CA ILE A 747 -4.56 -9.13 8.88
C ILE A 747 -5.45 -7.94 9.29
N ALA A 748 -6.74 -8.20 9.56
CA ALA A 748 -7.66 -7.17 10.02
C ALA A 748 -7.19 -6.57 11.34
N ARG A 749 -6.79 -7.41 12.28
CA ARG A 749 -6.26 -6.98 13.57
C ARG A 749 -4.98 -6.15 13.43
N GLN A 750 -4.04 -6.58 12.58
CA GLN A 750 -2.81 -5.83 12.31
C GLN A 750 -3.11 -4.42 11.79
N ARG A 751 -4.12 -4.26 10.92
CA ARG A 751 -4.56 -2.96 10.44
C ARG A 751 -5.08 -2.07 11.58
N LEU A 752 -5.92 -2.61 12.46
CA LEU A 752 -6.44 -1.87 13.61
C LEU A 752 -5.35 -1.49 14.62
N GLU A 753 -4.34 -2.34 14.80
CA GLU A 753 -3.19 -2.10 15.67
C GLU A 753 -2.31 -0.94 15.14
N VAL A 754 -2.23 -0.72 13.83
CA VAL A 754 -1.59 0.47 13.25
C VAL A 754 -2.26 1.76 13.76
N LEU A 755 -3.60 1.82 13.74
CA LEU A 755 -4.34 2.98 14.25
C LEU A 755 -4.19 3.16 15.76
N ALA A 756 -4.03 2.08 16.51
CA ALA A 756 -3.80 2.13 17.95
C ALA A 756 -2.38 2.60 18.31
N GLY A 757 -1.41 2.31 17.45
CA GLY A 757 0.00 2.65 17.66
C GLY A 757 0.42 4.06 17.22
N SER A 758 -0.32 4.67 16.29
CA SER A 758 0.01 6.01 15.77
C SER A 758 -1.14 7.00 15.94
N SER A 759 -0.78 8.24 16.25
CA SER A 759 -1.68 9.40 16.24
C SER A 759 -1.54 10.25 14.97
N ASP A 760 -0.48 10.04 14.18
CA ASP A 760 -0.23 10.77 12.95
C ASP A 760 -1.10 10.23 11.81
N GLY A 761 -2.01 11.09 11.31
CA GLY A 761 -2.90 10.73 10.22
C GLY A 761 -2.18 10.46 8.90
N PHE A 762 -1.03 11.09 8.64
CA PHE A 762 -0.25 10.85 7.41
C PHE A 762 0.42 9.48 7.45
N GLU A 763 0.99 9.10 8.59
CA GLU A 763 1.57 7.77 8.79
C GLU A 763 0.50 6.67 8.64
N ILE A 764 -0.68 6.87 9.25
CA ILE A 764 -1.81 5.95 9.15
C ILE A 764 -2.28 5.80 7.69
N ALA A 765 -2.38 6.89 6.95
CA ALA A 765 -2.78 6.88 5.56
C ALA A 765 -1.75 6.17 4.67
N GLU A 766 -0.46 6.35 4.94
CA GLU A 766 0.62 5.66 4.22
C GLU A 766 0.60 4.16 4.50
N MET A 767 0.37 3.77 5.74
CA MET A 767 0.23 2.36 6.11
C MET A 767 -1.04 1.72 5.51
N ASP A 768 -2.17 2.46 5.44
CA ASP A 768 -3.39 1.98 4.77
C ASP A 768 -3.13 1.71 3.28
N LEU A 769 -2.41 2.61 2.62
CA LEU A 769 -2.00 2.45 1.22
C LEU A 769 -1.12 1.21 1.01
N ARG A 770 -0.16 0.97 1.91
CA ARG A 770 0.72 -0.21 1.87
C ARG A 770 -0.03 -1.52 2.11
N LEU A 771 -0.93 -1.56 3.10
CA LEU A 771 -1.64 -2.78 3.51
C LEU A 771 -2.75 -3.21 2.53
N ARG A 772 -3.41 -2.26 1.87
CA ARG A 772 -4.46 -2.55 0.89
C ARG A 772 -3.93 -2.87 -0.48
N GLY A 773 -2.72 -2.40 -0.80
CA GLY A 773 -2.22 -2.38 -2.16
C GLY A 773 -2.94 -1.33 -3.04
N PRO A 774 -2.36 -0.96 -4.18
CA PRO A 774 -2.85 0.14 -5.02
C PRO A 774 -4.24 -0.12 -5.64
N GLY A 775 -4.65 -1.38 -5.79
CA GLY A 775 -5.90 -1.75 -6.46
C GLY A 775 -7.19 -1.62 -5.63
N GLN A 776 -7.10 -1.61 -4.28
CA GLN A 776 -8.27 -1.60 -3.40
C GLN A 776 -8.54 -0.24 -2.71
N VAL A 777 -7.54 0.63 -2.60
CA VAL A 777 -7.71 1.96 -1.99
C VAL A 777 -8.58 2.86 -2.85
N LEU A 778 -8.69 2.53 -4.11
CA LEU A 778 -9.33 3.34 -5.14
C LEU A 778 -10.46 2.49 -5.71
N GLY A 779 -11.61 2.56 -5.08
CA GLY A 779 -12.83 2.05 -5.69
C GLY A 779 -12.82 2.47 -7.16
N THR A 780 -12.70 1.49 -8.04
CA THR A 780 -12.23 1.56 -9.42
C THR A 780 -12.98 2.51 -10.37
N ARG A 781 -13.90 3.34 -9.89
CA ARG A 781 -14.70 4.24 -10.74
C ARG A 781 -14.97 5.67 -10.21
N GLN A 782 -14.56 6.00 -8.99
CA GLN A 782 -14.92 7.33 -8.41
C GLN A 782 -13.78 8.33 -8.22
N SER A 783 -12.51 7.90 -8.30
CA SER A 783 -11.39 8.74 -7.84
C SER A 783 -10.63 9.51 -8.92
N GLY A 784 -10.93 9.33 -10.21
CA GLY A 784 -10.23 10.04 -11.30
C GLY A 784 -8.71 9.77 -11.37
N LEU A 785 -8.23 8.72 -10.70
CA LEU A 785 -6.84 8.28 -10.80
C LEU A 785 -6.59 7.63 -12.15
N PRO A 786 -5.43 7.88 -12.73
CA PRO A 786 -4.97 7.13 -13.89
C PRO A 786 -4.73 5.66 -13.48
N ASP A 787 -5.20 4.72 -14.30
CA ASP A 787 -4.83 3.32 -14.19
C ASP A 787 -3.33 3.16 -14.50
N LEU A 788 -2.50 3.11 -13.48
CA LEU A 788 -1.08 2.84 -13.62
C LEU A 788 -0.88 1.38 -13.96
N ALA A 789 -0.15 1.11 -15.04
CA ALA A 789 0.05 -0.26 -15.52
C ALA A 789 1.15 -1.02 -14.76
N LEU A 790 2.18 -0.30 -14.32
CA LEU A 790 3.35 -0.88 -13.66
C LEU A 790 3.73 -0.16 -12.37
N ALA A 791 3.56 1.18 -12.32
CA ALA A 791 3.93 1.97 -11.17
C ALA A 791 2.99 1.72 -9.98
N SER A 792 3.57 1.61 -8.79
CA SER A 792 2.86 1.47 -7.52
C SER A 792 3.08 2.72 -6.68
N LEU A 793 2.01 3.47 -6.40
CA LEU A 793 2.09 4.68 -5.58
C LEU A 793 2.54 4.42 -4.13
N SER A 794 2.39 3.18 -3.66
CA SER A 794 2.83 2.77 -2.33
C SER A 794 4.32 2.40 -2.26
N GLU A 795 4.89 1.92 -3.37
CA GLU A 795 6.26 1.39 -3.40
C GLU A 795 7.23 2.32 -4.15
N ASP A 796 6.73 2.99 -5.20
CA ASP A 796 7.55 3.80 -6.11
C ASP A 796 7.57 5.30 -5.75
N GLY A 797 7.35 5.66 -4.47
CA GLY A 797 7.39 7.05 -3.98
C GLY A 797 8.65 7.83 -4.37
N PRO A 798 9.86 7.28 -4.18
CA PRO A 798 11.09 7.94 -4.61
C PRO A 798 11.14 8.21 -6.12
N LEU A 799 10.67 7.28 -6.94
CA LEU A 799 10.61 7.45 -8.40
C LEU A 799 9.59 8.51 -8.83
N LEU A 800 8.49 8.66 -8.07
CA LEU A 800 7.52 9.73 -8.30
C LEU A 800 8.13 11.12 -8.05
N GLU A 801 8.90 11.29 -6.98
CA GLU A 801 9.58 12.55 -6.70
C GLU A 801 10.66 12.86 -7.75
N GLU A 802 11.39 11.86 -8.21
CA GLU A 802 12.36 11.98 -9.30
C GLU A 802 11.66 12.40 -10.61
N ALA A 803 10.58 11.74 -10.99
CA ALA A 803 9.76 12.06 -12.16
C ALA A 803 9.18 13.49 -12.09
N ARG A 804 8.73 13.92 -10.90
CA ARG A 804 8.21 15.26 -10.66
C ARG A 804 9.29 16.33 -10.81
N GLY A 805 10.49 16.08 -10.25
CA GLY A 805 11.64 16.97 -10.37
C GLY A 805 11.99 17.19 -11.84
N GLU A 806 12.08 16.11 -12.61
CA GLU A 806 12.41 16.17 -14.03
C GLU A 806 11.28 16.79 -14.87
N ALA A 807 10.01 16.47 -14.59
CA ALA A 807 8.88 17.11 -15.26
C ALA A 807 8.85 18.63 -15.05
N ARG A 808 9.11 19.10 -13.83
CA ARG A 808 9.23 20.54 -13.52
C ARG A 808 10.38 21.18 -14.28
N ARG A 809 11.53 20.53 -14.34
CA ARG A 809 12.68 21.01 -15.05
C ARG A 809 12.36 21.17 -16.54
N ILE A 810 11.81 20.11 -17.18
CA ILE A 810 11.43 20.14 -18.59
C ILE A 810 10.43 21.27 -18.85
N LEU A 811 9.39 21.41 -18.05
CA LEU A 811 8.34 22.43 -18.25
C LEU A 811 8.83 23.85 -17.96
N ASN A 812 9.82 24.05 -17.11
CA ASN A 812 10.45 25.34 -16.89
C ASN A 812 11.30 25.77 -18.09
N GLU A 813 12.01 24.82 -18.72
CA GLU A 813 12.89 25.07 -19.87
C GLU A 813 12.08 25.11 -21.19
N ASP A 814 11.02 24.30 -21.28
CA ASP A 814 10.19 24.10 -22.48
C ASP A 814 8.71 23.93 -22.13
N PRO A 815 7.98 25.01 -21.80
CA PRO A 815 6.57 24.94 -21.37
C PRO A 815 5.59 24.38 -22.38
N LEU A 816 5.96 24.30 -23.67
CA LEU A 816 5.13 23.77 -24.76
C LEU A 816 5.61 22.42 -25.29
N LEU A 817 6.68 21.87 -24.74
CA LEU A 817 7.34 20.64 -25.19
C LEU A 817 7.72 20.69 -26.67
N GLU A 818 8.17 21.85 -27.17
CA GLU A 818 8.60 22.03 -28.56
C GLU A 818 9.97 21.37 -28.79
N ARG A 819 10.85 21.41 -27.78
CA ARG A 819 12.15 20.75 -27.79
C ARG A 819 12.08 19.26 -27.48
N HIS A 820 10.92 18.81 -26.98
CA HIS A 820 10.62 17.41 -26.61
C HIS A 820 9.44 16.85 -27.41
N PRO A 821 9.53 16.77 -28.75
CA PRO A 821 8.39 16.39 -29.62
C PRO A 821 7.89 14.97 -29.35
N ARG A 822 8.76 14.05 -28.93
CA ARG A 822 8.39 12.67 -28.59
C ARG A 822 7.56 12.59 -27.31
N LEU A 823 7.95 13.32 -26.25
CA LEU A 823 7.14 13.46 -25.03
C LEU A 823 5.79 14.10 -25.34
N ARG A 824 5.77 15.16 -26.16
CA ARG A 824 4.53 15.81 -26.61
C ARG A 824 3.63 14.86 -27.40
N GLY A 825 4.20 14.05 -28.29
CA GLY A 825 3.50 13.02 -29.05
C GLY A 825 2.90 11.96 -28.13
N ALA A 826 3.68 11.42 -27.19
CA ALA A 826 3.22 10.42 -26.25
C ALA A 826 2.06 10.92 -25.36
N LEU A 827 2.11 12.20 -24.94
CA LEU A 827 1.02 12.85 -24.21
C LEU A 827 -0.21 13.08 -25.09
N ALA A 828 -0.03 13.39 -26.40
CA ALA A 828 -1.11 13.63 -27.34
C ALA A 828 -1.83 12.34 -27.74
N GLU A 829 -1.09 11.26 -28.00
CA GLU A 829 -1.64 9.97 -28.42
C GLU A 829 -2.44 9.27 -27.30
N GLY A 830 -2.37 9.77 -26.06
CA GLY A 830 -2.94 9.07 -24.92
C GLY A 830 -2.25 7.72 -24.70
N GLY A 831 -0.99 7.66 -25.07
CA GLY A 831 -0.16 6.46 -25.09
C GLY A 831 0.06 5.92 -23.69
N SER A 832 -0.74 5.00 -23.33
CA SER A 832 -0.97 4.29 -22.09
C SER A 832 -2.23 4.80 -21.38
N ARG A 833 -3.14 3.94 -21.05
CA ARG A 833 -4.41 4.18 -20.32
C ARG A 833 -4.36 5.22 -19.17
N PRO A 834 -3.20 5.47 -18.49
CA PRO A 834 -3.11 6.47 -17.43
C PRO A 834 -3.30 7.93 -17.88
N VAL A 835 -2.89 8.28 -19.10
CA VAL A 835 -2.92 9.69 -19.56
C VAL A 835 -4.31 10.11 -20.07
N ALA A 836 -5.18 9.15 -20.39
CA ALA A 836 -6.58 9.44 -20.77
C ALA A 836 -7.37 10.11 -19.64
N ALA A 837 -7.05 9.83 -18.37
CA ALA A 837 -7.68 10.50 -17.22
C ALA A 837 -7.25 11.98 -17.10
N ALA A 838 -6.06 12.35 -17.58
CA ALA A 838 -5.63 13.75 -17.68
C ALA A 838 -6.35 14.51 -18.81
N ARG A 839 -7.02 13.81 -19.75
CA ARG A 839 -7.87 14.39 -20.80
C ARG A 839 -9.33 14.58 -20.38
N LEU A 840 -9.77 13.95 -19.30
CA LEU A 840 -11.13 14.12 -18.82
C LEU A 840 -11.26 15.49 -18.14
N ASN A 841 -11.62 16.45 -18.96
CA ASN A 841 -12.14 17.80 -18.74
C ASN A 841 -11.13 18.92 -18.62
#